data_662c8c5b2637abceb411aeda40756555
#
_entry.id   662c8c5b2637abceb411aeda40756555
#
_cell.length_a   1.000
_cell.length_b   1.000
_cell.length_c   1.000
_cell.angle_alpha   90.00
_cell.angle_beta   90.00
_cell.angle_gamma   90.00
#
_symmetry.space_group_name_H-M   'P 1'
#
loop_
_entity.id
_entity.type
_entity.pdbx_description
1 polymer ?
#
loop_
_entity_poly.entity_id
_entity_poly.type
_entity_poly.pdbx_seq_one_letter_code
_entity_poly.pdbx_strand_id
1 'polypeptide(L)'
;MMTKLNLMKPILAAVCTALFSFSLSAQVVKNDRLLSFEQPELPAGLSATKATLGISDQHYKDGTHSLRWTFEPGSVLTLQRDLKFEKKDPTGKDTYLSAFIVWVYNAKAQDTTIEFEFLKDGKKCTSFPFGINFTGWRAAWVCYERDMQGTPEPGMNELRIVAPDVKGELFIDHLITASKVDARQQTADVQVPFVNKGTTNHWLVIYEHSLWKPEIALTPVSEKDRQDMQLMEKRFRDMLYTPSKLTEKEMKSIRKKYDFYGITYKDGVVSGLPIFMVRQAEAYERMYPNWDKGMFTKLGMEMSEYFNLMRRIAYAYNNASDAVAKDELKQKFLAMYDHITDQGVAYGSCWGNIHHYGYSMRGLYVAYFLMKDVLREAGKLNEAERTLRWYAITNEVYPKPTVNGIDIDTFNTQTQGRMASILIMEDTPEKLQYLRSFSRWIDYGCRPAVGLAGSFKKDGACFHHRNNYPAYAVGGLDGATNMIYLLSGTGFKVSEIAHETVKNVLLTMRFYCNTKQWALSMSGRHPNGKGQLIPIQYATLALAGTPDGKQKYDPELAAAYLRLVSYTETPDKNSPDYLPKASTAHEQKLKQLFEAQGFRPEPDPQGNLALGYGCVSVPVSYTHLRAHETEADL
;
A
#
# COMPACT_ATOMS: atom_id res chain seq x y z
N MET A 1 67.00 6.64 -5.90
CA MET A 1 66.57 6.84 -4.51
C MET A 1 65.20 6.22 -4.35
N MET A 2 65.16 4.93 -4.53
CA MET A 2 64.03 4.04 -4.33
C MET A 2 64.43 3.08 -3.23
N THR A 3 63.72 3.09 -2.13
CA THR A 3 63.63 1.98 -1.13
C THR A 3 63.15 2.59 0.20
N LYS A 4 61.87 2.60 0.42
CA LYS A 4 61.20 2.63 1.74
C LYS A 4 59.67 2.72 1.60
N LEU A 5 59.04 1.72 1.00
CA LEU A 5 57.57 1.67 0.99
C LEU A 5 57.00 0.24 0.93
N ASN A 6 57.69 -0.72 1.59
CA ASN A 6 57.21 -2.12 1.54
C ASN A 6 57.11 -2.83 2.91
N LEU A 7 57.01 -2.05 4.02
CA LEU A 7 56.91 -2.66 5.37
C LEU A 7 55.67 -2.30 6.17
N MET A 8 54.70 -1.57 5.55
CA MET A 8 53.44 -1.22 6.25
C MET A 8 52.20 -1.99 5.83
N LYS A 9 52.28 -2.89 4.85
CA LYS A 9 51.12 -3.66 4.38
C LYS A 9 50.70 -4.87 5.23
N PRO A 10 51.53 -5.56 6.02
CA PRO A 10 51.03 -6.66 6.84
C PRO A 10 50.42 -6.25 8.19
N ILE A 11 50.71 -5.05 8.69
CA ILE A 11 50.19 -4.61 10.00
C ILE A 11 48.76 -4.07 9.86
N LEU A 12 48.40 -3.46 8.75
CA LEU A 12 47.02 -2.98 8.52
C LEU A 12 46.02 -4.10 8.26
N ALA A 13 46.47 -5.22 7.67
CA ALA A 13 45.61 -6.39 7.45
C ALA A 13 45.33 -7.16 8.76
N ALA A 14 46.32 -7.21 9.69
CA ALA A 14 46.13 -7.86 10.98
C ALA A 14 45.25 -7.05 11.95
N VAL A 15 45.25 -5.73 11.84
CA VAL A 15 44.37 -4.86 12.64
C VAL A 15 42.93 -4.86 12.12
N CYS A 16 42.71 -4.97 10.79
CA CYS A 16 41.38 -5.12 10.24
C CYS A 16 40.77 -6.51 10.52
N THR A 17 41.57 -7.57 10.63
CA THR A 17 41.05 -8.92 10.95
C THR A 17 40.76 -9.09 12.44
N ALA A 18 41.42 -8.35 13.31
CA ALA A 18 41.16 -8.36 14.75
C ALA A 18 39.97 -7.50 15.18
N LEU A 19 39.51 -6.54 14.32
CA LEU A 19 38.33 -5.74 14.57
C LEU A 19 37.04 -6.38 14.05
N PHE A 20 37.10 -7.47 13.28
CA PHE A 20 35.93 -8.20 12.82
C PHE A 20 35.55 -9.41 13.66
N SER A 21 36.29 -9.67 14.77
CA SER A 21 36.00 -10.76 15.72
C SER A 21 35.33 -10.26 17.02
N PHE A 22 34.95 -9.00 17.12
CA PHE A 22 34.02 -8.60 18.16
C PHE A 22 32.63 -8.98 17.66
N SER A 23 32.19 -10.16 18.10
CA SER A 23 30.82 -10.59 18.15
C SER A 23 29.94 -9.38 18.37
N LEU A 24 29.02 -9.10 17.44
CA LEU A 24 27.79 -8.40 17.73
C LEU A 24 26.97 -9.26 18.72
N SER A 25 27.38 -9.33 19.97
CA SER A 25 26.44 -9.42 21.04
C SER A 25 25.80 -8.04 21.11
N ALA A 26 24.74 -7.84 20.34
CA ALA A 26 23.78 -6.80 20.65
C ALA A 26 23.51 -6.98 22.15
N GLN A 27 23.98 -6.04 22.99
CA GLN A 27 23.54 -5.97 24.36
C GLN A 27 22.04 -5.75 24.25
N VAL A 28 21.26 -6.83 24.38
CA VAL A 28 19.82 -6.76 24.58
C VAL A 28 19.67 -5.95 25.84
N VAL A 29 19.36 -4.68 25.70
CA VAL A 29 18.98 -3.85 26.85
C VAL A 29 17.80 -4.59 27.46
N LYS A 30 17.95 -5.08 28.70
CA LYS A 30 16.89 -5.70 29.45
C LYS A 30 15.81 -4.64 29.69
N ASN A 31 14.91 -4.48 28.72
CA ASN A 31 13.70 -3.75 28.93
C ASN A 31 12.79 -4.69 29.75
N ASP A 32 12.57 -4.37 31.01
CA ASP A 32 11.72 -5.14 31.93
C ASP A 32 10.24 -5.18 31.53
N ARG A 33 9.87 -4.51 30.46
CA ARG A 33 8.52 -4.47 29.88
C ARG A 33 8.36 -5.39 28.65
N LEU A 34 9.47 -5.85 28.04
CA LEU A 34 9.46 -6.68 26.85
C LEU A 34 9.66 -8.17 27.17
N LEU A 35 8.90 -9.02 26.49
CA LEU A 35 9.15 -10.45 26.33
C LEU A 35 9.26 -10.76 24.83
N SER A 36 10.47 -11.15 24.42
CA SER A 36 10.80 -11.55 23.04
C SER A 36 11.03 -13.05 22.89
N PHE A 37 10.98 -13.82 23.99
CA PHE A 37 11.07 -15.29 24.02
C PHE A 37 12.34 -15.89 23.42
N GLU A 38 13.43 -15.16 23.40
CA GLU A 38 14.71 -15.59 22.80
C GLU A 38 15.54 -16.56 23.67
N GLN A 39 15.11 -16.80 24.91
CA GLN A 39 15.75 -17.77 25.79
C GLN A 39 15.09 -19.14 25.66
N PRO A 40 15.86 -20.26 25.79
CA PRO A 40 15.29 -21.61 25.64
C PRO A 40 14.29 -21.98 26.74
N GLU A 41 14.35 -21.31 27.90
CA GLU A 41 13.45 -21.51 29.02
C GLU A 41 12.26 -20.57 28.93
N LEU A 42 11.10 -21.04 29.42
CA LEU A 42 9.94 -20.19 29.58
C LEU A 42 10.23 -19.05 30.57
N PRO A 43 9.76 -17.82 30.30
CA PRO A 43 9.90 -16.70 31.22
C PRO A 43 9.37 -17.04 32.62
N ALA A 44 10.07 -16.56 33.65
CA ALA A 44 9.62 -16.72 35.02
C ALA A 44 8.20 -16.15 35.21
N GLY A 45 7.34 -16.86 35.91
CA GLY A 45 5.94 -16.50 36.13
C GLY A 45 4.98 -16.85 34.98
N LEU A 46 5.48 -17.45 33.90
CA LEU A 46 4.64 -17.91 32.79
C LEU A 46 4.17 -19.35 33.05
N SER A 47 2.86 -19.56 32.91
CA SER A 47 2.23 -20.89 33.07
C SER A 47 0.98 -20.97 32.22
N ALA A 48 0.42 -22.18 32.05
CA ALA A 48 -0.87 -22.34 31.40
C ALA A 48 -1.62 -23.54 31.99
N THR A 49 -2.97 -23.47 31.93
CA THR A 49 -3.85 -24.57 32.26
C THR A 49 -4.41 -25.19 31.00
N LYS A 50 -4.59 -26.51 30.97
CA LYS A 50 -5.14 -27.26 29.80
C LYS A 50 -4.45 -26.92 28.49
N ALA A 51 -3.13 -26.73 28.53
CA ALA A 51 -2.34 -26.32 27.38
C ALA A 51 -0.90 -26.79 27.47
N THR A 52 -0.21 -26.76 26.34
CA THR A 52 1.26 -26.93 26.27
C THR A 52 1.89 -25.61 25.87
N LEU A 53 2.95 -25.22 26.59
CA LEU A 53 3.79 -24.07 26.27
C LEU A 53 5.19 -24.55 25.87
N GLY A 54 5.80 -23.83 24.94
CA GLY A 54 7.20 -24.07 24.56
C GLY A 54 7.78 -22.87 23.82
N ILE A 55 9.10 -22.73 23.87
CA ILE A 55 9.82 -21.82 23.02
C ILE A 55 10.01 -22.49 21.65
N SER A 56 9.73 -21.76 20.57
CA SER A 56 9.73 -22.29 19.22
C SER A 56 10.52 -21.39 18.28
N ASP A 57 11.27 -21.98 17.37
CA ASP A 57 11.94 -21.35 16.24
C ASP A 57 11.07 -21.32 14.96
N GLN A 58 9.82 -21.74 15.08
CA GLN A 58 8.79 -21.58 14.04
C GLN A 58 8.02 -20.27 14.29
N HIS A 59 7.78 -19.48 13.25
CA HIS A 59 6.99 -18.27 13.34
C HIS A 59 7.46 -17.32 14.45
N TYR A 60 8.35 -16.42 14.15
CA TYR A 60 8.84 -15.38 15.06
C TYR A 60 8.70 -14.00 14.41
N LYS A 61 8.50 -12.97 15.21
CA LYS A 61 8.34 -11.58 14.77
C LYS A 61 9.48 -10.69 15.24
N ASP A 62 10.14 -11.08 16.30
CA ASP A 62 11.35 -10.45 16.82
C ASP A 62 12.40 -11.54 17.08
N GLY A 63 13.67 -11.25 16.82
CA GLY A 63 14.73 -12.23 17.01
C GLY A 63 14.59 -13.50 16.15
N THR A 64 14.58 -14.67 16.79
CA THR A 64 14.56 -15.99 16.13
C THR A 64 13.62 -17.00 16.80
N HIS A 65 12.92 -16.61 17.86
CA HIS A 65 12.04 -17.48 18.61
C HIS A 65 10.76 -16.76 19.04
N SER A 66 9.76 -17.54 19.41
CA SER A 66 8.48 -17.08 19.93
C SER A 66 7.93 -18.05 20.97
N LEU A 67 6.91 -17.65 21.70
CA LEU A 67 6.16 -18.54 22.60
C LEU A 67 5.10 -19.30 21.79
N ARG A 68 5.20 -20.61 21.70
CA ARG A 68 4.15 -21.50 21.18
C ARG A 68 3.17 -21.85 22.29
N TRP A 69 1.89 -21.64 22.05
CA TRP A 69 0.78 -21.96 22.95
C TRP A 69 -0.24 -22.83 22.22
N THR A 70 -0.22 -24.15 22.55
CA THR A 70 -1.24 -25.12 22.07
C THR A 70 -2.26 -25.32 23.17
N PHE A 71 -3.52 -25.02 22.90
CA PHE A 71 -4.58 -24.94 23.92
C PHE A 71 -5.80 -25.76 23.59
N GLU A 72 -6.45 -26.24 24.67
CA GLU A 72 -7.79 -26.82 24.68
C GLU A 72 -8.83 -25.74 25.06
N PRO A 73 -10.15 -25.98 24.82
CA PRO A 73 -11.21 -25.08 25.26
C PRO A 73 -11.10 -24.70 26.75
N GLY A 74 -11.22 -23.40 27.03
CA GLY A 74 -11.12 -22.86 28.40
C GLY A 74 -9.71 -22.92 29.00
N SER A 75 -8.69 -23.07 28.19
CA SER A 75 -7.29 -22.88 28.59
C SER A 75 -7.03 -21.44 28.99
N VAL A 76 -6.15 -21.24 29.98
CA VAL A 76 -5.69 -19.91 30.40
C VAL A 76 -4.18 -19.92 30.45
N LEU A 77 -3.56 -19.05 29.67
CA LEU A 77 -2.15 -18.70 29.78
C LEU A 77 -2.03 -17.55 30.78
N THR A 78 -1.17 -17.69 31.78
CA THR A 78 -0.97 -16.70 32.84
C THR A 78 0.47 -16.25 32.90
N LEU A 79 0.69 -14.95 32.98
CA LEU A 79 1.99 -14.32 33.20
C LEU A 79 1.92 -13.48 34.48
N GLN A 80 2.63 -13.94 35.52
CA GLN A 80 2.78 -13.24 36.80
C GLN A 80 3.99 -12.34 36.77
N ARG A 81 3.75 -11.00 36.66
CA ARG A 81 4.81 -9.99 36.76
C ARG A 81 4.18 -8.60 36.90
N ASP A 82 4.94 -7.66 37.43
CA ASP A 82 4.56 -6.23 37.37
C ASP A 82 4.39 -5.78 35.92
N LEU A 83 3.19 -5.35 35.54
CA LEU A 83 2.83 -4.94 34.18
C LEU A 83 3.27 -3.51 33.85
N LYS A 84 3.79 -2.76 34.82
CA LYS A 84 4.33 -1.40 34.63
C LYS A 84 3.33 -0.40 34.04
N PHE A 85 2.03 -0.60 34.25
CA PHE A 85 1.00 0.34 33.84
C PHE A 85 1.16 1.68 34.57
N GLU A 86 1.12 2.77 33.83
CA GLU A 86 1.12 4.15 34.35
C GLU A 86 -0.17 4.85 33.92
N LYS A 87 -0.88 5.49 34.86
CA LYS A 87 -2.05 6.32 34.54
C LYS A 87 -1.66 7.53 33.72
N LYS A 88 -2.59 8.01 32.90
CA LYS A 88 -2.47 9.27 32.19
C LYS A 88 -2.19 10.40 33.18
N ASP A 89 -1.32 11.32 32.79
CA ASP A 89 -1.04 12.54 33.57
C ASP A 89 -2.33 13.36 33.77
N PRO A 90 -2.82 13.50 35.02
CA PRO A 90 -4.03 14.26 35.29
C PRO A 90 -3.90 15.75 35.04
N THR A 91 -2.68 16.28 34.96
CA THR A 91 -2.43 17.72 34.69
C THR A 91 -2.57 18.06 33.21
N GLY A 92 -2.61 17.07 32.32
CA GLY A 92 -2.68 17.24 30.86
C GLY A 92 -1.40 17.78 30.23
N LYS A 93 -0.30 17.90 30.98
CA LYS A 93 1.02 18.30 30.44
C LYS A 93 1.62 17.18 29.58
N ASP A 94 1.43 15.93 30.00
CA ASP A 94 1.79 14.75 29.23
C ASP A 94 0.57 14.23 28.46
N THR A 95 0.71 14.09 27.15
CA THR A 95 -0.36 13.58 26.27
C THR A 95 -0.25 12.07 26.03
N TYR A 96 0.69 11.39 26.67
CA TYR A 96 0.89 9.95 26.46
C TYR A 96 -0.10 9.10 27.24
N LEU A 97 -0.50 7.98 26.62
CA LEU A 97 -1.26 6.91 27.25
C LEU A 97 -0.39 5.66 27.34
N SER A 98 -0.56 4.92 28.42
CA SER A 98 0.03 3.58 28.53
C SER A 98 -0.68 2.60 27.60
N ALA A 99 0.08 1.84 26.81
CA ALA A 99 -0.42 0.88 25.84
C ALA A 99 0.23 -0.49 26.02
N PHE A 100 -0.58 -1.54 25.91
CA PHE A 100 -0.15 -2.91 25.78
C PHE A 100 0.10 -3.23 24.30
N ILE A 101 1.14 -4.01 24.01
CA ILE A 101 1.51 -4.41 22.65
C ILE A 101 1.81 -5.90 22.62
N VAL A 102 1.33 -6.60 21.58
CA VAL A 102 1.63 -8.01 21.36
C VAL A 102 1.53 -8.33 19.87
N TRP A 103 2.35 -9.26 19.40
CA TRP A 103 2.17 -9.94 18.13
C TRP A 103 1.69 -11.37 18.38
N VAL A 104 0.68 -11.79 17.61
CA VAL A 104 0.11 -13.13 17.64
C VAL A 104 0.11 -13.70 16.24
N TYR A 105 0.69 -14.87 16.06
CA TYR A 105 0.61 -15.65 14.83
C TYR A 105 -0.48 -16.71 14.93
N ASN A 106 -1.25 -16.84 13.87
CA ASN A 106 -2.28 -17.86 13.72
C ASN A 106 -2.16 -18.52 12.34
N ALA A 107 -1.93 -19.83 12.31
CA ALA A 107 -1.84 -20.57 11.06
C ALA A 107 -3.22 -20.80 10.39
N LYS A 108 -4.28 -20.82 11.19
CA LYS A 108 -5.64 -21.13 10.73
C LYS A 108 -6.66 -20.16 11.31
N ALA A 109 -7.22 -19.32 10.46
CA ALA A 109 -8.27 -18.38 10.84
C ALA A 109 -9.48 -19.11 11.48
N GLN A 110 -9.93 -18.63 12.62
CA GLN A 110 -11.12 -19.11 13.36
C GLN A 110 -11.98 -17.90 13.73
N ASP A 111 -13.27 -17.95 13.47
CA ASP A 111 -14.20 -16.84 13.74
C ASP A 111 -14.55 -16.76 15.25
N THR A 112 -13.54 -16.47 16.06
CA THR A 112 -13.64 -16.35 17.51
C THR A 112 -12.57 -15.41 18.04
N THR A 113 -12.55 -15.23 19.38
CA THR A 113 -11.60 -14.35 20.08
C THR A 113 -10.89 -15.09 21.22
N ILE A 114 -9.66 -14.67 21.50
CA ILE A 114 -9.01 -14.85 22.79
C ILE A 114 -9.22 -13.57 23.60
N GLU A 115 -9.25 -13.66 24.93
CA GLU A 115 -9.43 -12.51 25.83
C GLU A 115 -8.12 -12.23 26.56
N PHE A 116 -7.64 -10.99 26.48
CA PHE A 116 -6.54 -10.51 27.30
C PHE A 116 -7.11 -9.83 28.55
N GLU A 117 -6.79 -10.36 29.72
CA GLU A 117 -7.23 -9.86 31.02
C GLU A 117 -6.04 -9.38 31.85
N PHE A 118 -6.15 -8.21 32.46
CA PHE A 118 -5.12 -7.58 33.28
C PHE A 118 -5.64 -7.48 34.72
N LEU A 119 -4.90 -8.08 35.66
CA LEU A 119 -5.35 -8.26 37.03
C LEU A 119 -4.38 -7.62 38.03
N LYS A 120 -4.93 -7.24 39.17
CA LYS A 120 -4.20 -6.83 40.34
C LYS A 120 -4.59 -7.75 41.49
N ASP A 121 -3.62 -8.47 42.06
CA ASP A 121 -3.83 -9.41 43.17
C ASP A 121 -4.99 -10.38 42.92
N GLY A 122 -5.04 -10.94 41.69
CA GLY A 122 -6.06 -11.89 41.25
C GLY A 122 -7.43 -11.29 40.86
N LYS A 123 -7.63 -9.97 41.04
CA LYS A 123 -8.88 -9.29 40.65
C LYS A 123 -8.72 -8.65 39.28
N LYS A 124 -9.60 -8.98 38.33
CA LYS A 124 -9.63 -8.38 37.00
C LYS A 124 -9.91 -6.88 37.06
N CYS A 125 -9.02 -6.06 36.51
CA CYS A 125 -9.13 -4.61 36.41
C CYS A 125 -9.61 -4.19 35.02
N THR A 126 -9.00 -4.73 33.98
CA THR A 126 -9.33 -4.37 32.61
C THR A 126 -9.07 -5.53 31.65
N SER A 127 -9.67 -5.50 30.45
CA SER A 127 -9.50 -6.53 29.43
C SER A 127 -9.80 -6.04 28.02
N PHE A 128 -9.39 -6.81 27.02
CA PHE A 128 -9.83 -6.64 25.64
C PHE A 128 -9.87 -7.97 24.88
N PRO A 129 -10.84 -8.16 23.96
CA PRO A 129 -10.90 -9.31 23.09
C PRO A 129 -9.97 -9.13 21.89
N PHE A 130 -9.29 -10.22 21.49
CA PHE A 130 -8.43 -10.27 20.31
C PHE A 130 -8.95 -11.32 19.33
N GLY A 131 -9.36 -10.89 18.15
CA GLY A 131 -9.86 -11.80 17.11
C GLY A 131 -8.78 -12.67 16.51
N ILE A 132 -9.04 -13.98 16.40
CA ILE A 132 -8.17 -14.96 15.75
C ILE A 132 -8.70 -15.40 14.38
N ASN A 133 -9.46 -14.54 13.72
CA ASN A 133 -10.05 -14.73 12.39
C ASN A 133 -9.12 -14.32 11.24
N PHE A 134 -7.84 -14.51 11.40
CA PHE A 134 -6.80 -14.16 10.44
C PHE A 134 -5.78 -15.28 10.28
N THR A 135 -4.93 -15.20 9.25
CA THR A 135 -3.77 -16.06 9.02
C THR A 135 -2.49 -15.21 9.02
N GLY A 136 -1.38 -15.76 9.52
CA GLY A 136 -0.11 -15.06 9.67
C GLY A 136 -0.02 -14.25 10.95
N TRP A 137 0.89 -13.29 11.01
CA TRP A 137 1.09 -12.41 12.15
C TRP A 137 0.09 -11.26 12.17
N ARG A 138 -0.42 -10.97 13.36
CA ARG A 138 -1.27 -9.82 13.63
C ARG A 138 -0.89 -9.17 14.95
N ALA A 139 -0.76 -7.85 14.98
CA ALA A 139 -0.45 -7.10 16.18
C ALA A 139 -1.70 -6.57 16.89
N ALA A 140 -1.56 -6.28 18.17
CA ALA A 140 -2.47 -5.43 18.93
C ALA A 140 -1.68 -4.35 19.67
N TRP A 141 -2.09 -3.10 19.50
CA TRP A 141 -1.63 -1.93 20.24
C TRP A 141 -2.84 -1.33 20.93
N VAL A 142 -3.01 -1.59 22.23
CA VAL A 142 -4.24 -1.28 22.96
C VAL A 142 -3.91 -0.40 24.14
N CYS A 143 -4.43 0.84 24.15
CA CYS A 143 -4.27 1.75 25.27
C CYS A 143 -5.16 1.32 26.44
N TYR A 144 -4.57 1.14 27.59
CA TYR A 144 -5.28 0.67 28.80
C TYR A 144 -6.51 1.51 29.16
N GLU A 145 -6.36 2.85 29.20
CA GLU A 145 -7.43 3.74 29.65
C GLU A 145 -8.42 4.12 28.54
N ARG A 146 -8.01 4.02 27.27
CA ARG A 146 -8.83 4.47 26.13
C ARG A 146 -9.58 3.32 25.47
N ASP A 147 -8.91 2.18 25.31
CA ASP A 147 -9.33 1.14 24.37
C ASP A 147 -9.83 -0.14 25.07
N MET A 148 -9.46 -0.38 26.34
CA MET A 148 -9.84 -1.59 27.07
C MET A 148 -11.15 -1.39 27.83
N GLN A 149 -11.81 -2.52 28.12
CA GLN A 149 -12.99 -2.56 28.98
C GLN A 149 -12.57 -2.64 30.44
N GLY A 150 -13.29 -1.95 31.34
CA GLY A 150 -12.96 -1.91 32.77
C GLY A 150 -12.12 -0.68 33.14
N THR A 151 -11.47 -0.74 34.31
CA THR A 151 -10.65 0.37 34.83
C THR A 151 -9.27 -0.14 35.19
N PRO A 152 -8.22 0.22 34.42
CA PRO A 152 -6.86 -0.19 34.73
C PRO A 152 -6.37 0.48 36.00
N GLU A 153 -5.57 -0.23 36.79
CA GLU A 153 -5.02 0.27 38.06
C GLU A 153 -3.49 0.12 38.11
N PRO A 154 -2.76 1.10 38.64
CA PRO A 154 -1.34 0.94 38.92
C PRO A 154 -1.08 -0.26 39.84
N GLY A 155 -0.01 -0.99 39.58
CA GLY A 155 0.35 -2.19 40.32
C GLY A 155 -0.40 -3.45 39.87
N MET A 156 -1.03 -3.46 38.69
CA MET A 156 -1.46 -4.69 38.03
C MET A 156 -0.24 -5.61 37.86
N ASN A 157 -0.38 -6.87 38.27
CA ASN A 157 0.71 -7.83 38.40
C ASN A 157 0.45 -9.20 37.76
N GLU A 158 -0.62 -9.30 36.99
CA GLU A 158 -0.96 -10.53 36.30
C GLU A 158 -1.64 -10.23 34.95
N LEU A 159 -1.18 -10.91 33.91
CA LEU A 159 -1.83 -10.98 32.61
C LEU A 159 -2.34 -12.40 32.39
N ARG A 160 -3.62 -12.54 32.03
CA ARG A 160 -4.21 -13.78 31.53
C ARG A 160 -4.58 -13.66 30.07
N ILE A 161 -4.35 -14.72 29.31
CA ILE A 161 -4.88 -14.88 27.94
C ILE A 161 -5.80 -16.10 28.00
N VAL A 162 -7.10 -15.86 27.82
CA VAL A 162 -8.14 -16.88 27.92
C VAL A 162 -8.46 -17.40 26.52
N ALA A 163 -8.36 -18.71 26.34
CA ALA A 163 -8.68 -19.38 25.10
C ALA A 163 -10.19 -19.43 24.85
N PRO A 164 -10.64 -19.46 23.59
CA PRO A 164 -12.04 -19.71 23.24
C PRO A 164 -12.45 -21.16 23.45
N ASP A 165 -13.74 -21.45 23.19
CA ASP A 165 -14.30 -22.81 23.30
C ASP A 165 -13.94 -23.70 22.08
N VAL A 166 -12.74 -23.51 21.53
CA VAL A 166 -12.18 -24.33 20.45
C VAL A 166 -10.73 -24.66 20.77
N LYS A 167 -10.24 -25.75 20.17
CA LYS A 167 -8.80 -26.08 20.19
C LYS A 167 -8.04 -25.21 19.23
N GLY A 168 -6.80 -24.87 19.58
CA GLY A 168 -5.97 -24.08 18.70
C GLY A 168 -4.50 -24.10 19.08
N GLU A 169 -3.74 -23.46 18.20
CA GLU A 169 -2.33 -23.19 18.40
C GLU A 169 -2.04 -21.77 17.94
N LEU A 170 -1.38 -21.01 18.78
CA LEU A 170 -0.94 -19.65 18.50
C LEU A 170 0.54 -19.51 18.87
N PHE A 171 1.21 -18.60 18.17
CA PHE A 171 2.54 -18.16 18.58
C PHE A 171 2.44 -16.70 19.03
N ILE A 172 3.08 -16.39 20.14
CA ILE A 172 3.05 -15.06 20.76
C ILE A 172 4.47 -14.53 20.78
N ASP A 173 4.65 -13.29 20.32
CA ASP A 173 5.97 -12.69 20.30
C ASP A 173 5.89 -11.19 20.53
N HIS A 174 7.03 -10.59 20.84
CA HIS A 174 7.20 -9.16 21.01
C HIS A 174 6.11 -8.55 21.93
N LEU A 175 5.91 -9.18 23.09
CA LEU A 175 4.91 -8.76 24.06
C LEU A 175 5.49 -7.67 24.96
N ILE A 176 4.86 -6.50 24.97
CA ILE A 176 5.25 -5.34 25.78
C ILE A 176 4.11 -5.03 26.75
N THR A 177 4.38 -5.17 28.04
CA THR A 177 3.36 -4.97 29.07
C THR A 177 2.91 -3.53 29.21
N ALA A 178 3.78 -2.55 28.98
CA ALA A 178 3.42 -1.13 28.95
C ALA A 178 4.38 -0.33 28.08
N SER A 179 3.83 0.44 27.17
CA SER A 179 4.53 1.41 26.33
C SER A 179 3.82 2.76 26.40
N LYS A 180 4.37 3.80 25.78
CA LYS A 180 3.77 5.13 25.72
C LYS A 180 3.36 5.47 24.30
N VAL A 181 2.07 5.79 24.12
CA VAL A 181 1.49 6.24 22.84
C VAL A 181 0.91 7.62 23.01
N ASP A 182 1.19 8.55 22.09
CA ASP A 182 0.58 9.88 22.12
C ASP A 182 -0.94 9.77 21.90
N ALA A 183 -1.72 10.24 22.86
CA ALA A 183 -3.19 10.17 22.83
C ALA A 183 -3.82 10.90 21.62
N ARG A 184 -3.10 11.85 21.02
CA ARG A 184 -3.55 12.60 19.83
C ARG A 184 -3.34 11.82 18.54
N GLN A 185 -2.59 10.73 18.57
CA GLN A 185 -2.27 9.89 17.43
C GLN A 185 -3.03 8.57 17.51
N GLN A 186 -3.28 8.00 16.35
CA GLN A 186 -3.78 6.63 16.26
C GLN A 186 -2.69 5.66 16.74
N THR A 187 -3.11 4.57 17.36
CA THR A 187 -2.21 3.45 17.61
C THR A 187 -1.76 2.83 16.30
N ALA A 188 -0.55 2.29 16.27
CA ALA A 188 0.00 1.68 15.06
C ALA A 188 -0.86 0.51 14.58
N ASP A 189 -1.37 -0.28 15.52
CA ASP A 189 -2.23 -1.43 15.25
C ASP A 189 -3.39 -1.43 16.25
N VAL A 190 -4.61 -1.54 15.76
CA VAL A 190 -5.83 -1.65 16.57
C VAL A 190 -6.58 -2.89 16.14
N GLN A 191 -6.98 -3.69 17.14
CA GLN A 191 -7.76 -4.90 16.91
C GLN A 191 -9.20 -4.57 16.56
N VAL A 192 -9.54 -4.60 15.30
CA VAL A 192 -10.91 -4.39 14.85
C VAL A 192 -11.59 -5.72 14.53
N PRO A 193 -12.89 -5.84 14.82
CA PRO A 193 -13.80 -4.85 15.40
C PRO A 193 -13.84 -4.88 16.94
N PHE A 194 -12.94 -5.58 17.58
CA PHE A 194 -13.04 -6.03 18.96
C PHE A 194 -12.59 -4.99 19.98
N VAL A 195 -11.88 -3.94 19.55
CA VAL A 195 -11.40 -2.85 20.39
C VAL A 195 -12.18 -1.56 20.11
N ASN A 196 -11.95 -0.52 20.89
CA ASN A 196 -12.70 0.74 20.84
C ASN A 196 -12.89 1.28 19.41
N LYS A 197 -14.12 1.25 18.93
CA LYS A 197 -14.54 1.73 17.62
C LYS A 197 -14.49 3.26 17.47
N GLY A 198 -14.45 4.00 18.58
CA GLY A 198 -14.29 5.44 18.58
C GLY A 198 -12.91 5.92 18.14
N THR A 199 -11.93 5.03 18.09
CA THR A 199 -10.59 5.33 17.62
C THR A 199 -10.53 5.22 16.10
N THR A 200 -10.35 6.35 15.41
CA THR A 200 -10.22 6.34 13.95
C THR A 200 -8.92 5.64 13.54
N ASN A 201 -9.03 4.57 12.79
CA ASN A 201 -7.88 3.89 12.19
C ASN A 201 -8.26 3.27 10.83
N HIS A 202 -7.26 3.04 10.00
CA HIS A 202 -7.48 2.53 8.65
C HIS A 202 -7.96 1.08 8.62
N TRP A 203 -7.62 0.29 9.65
CA TRP A 203 -8.04 -1.10 9.75
C TRP A 203 -9.53 -1.24 10.04
N LEU A 204 -10.07 -0.36 10.86
CA LEU A 204 -11.50 -0.30 11.08
C LEU A 204 -12.24 -0.07 9.76
N VAL A 205 -11.73 0.85 8.93
CA VAL A 205 -12.27 1.12 7.60
C VAL A 205 -12.20 -0.12 6.71
N ILE A 206 -11.05 -0.80 6.65
CA ILE A 206 -10.89 -2.04 5.86
C ILE A 206 -11.88 -3.10 6.33
N TYR A 207 -11.98 -3.31 7.64
CA TYR A 207 -12.89 -4.30 8.21
C TYR A 207 -14.36 -3.96 7.93
N GLU A 208 -14.79 -2.73 8.16
CA GLU A 208 -16.16 -2.28 7.91
C GLU A 208 -16.54 -2.45 6.44
N HIS A 209 -15.67 -2.05 5.51
CA HIS A 209 -15.91 -2.27 4.08
C HIS A 209 -15.96 -3.75 3.71
N SER A 210 -15.18 -4.60 4.36
CA SER A 210 -15.21 -6.05 4.10
C SER A 210 -16.57 -6.69 4.41
N LEU A 211 -17.37 -6.05 5.27
CA LEU A 211 -18.72 -6.48 5.62
C LEU A 211 -19.78 -5.99 4.65
N TRP A 212 -19.47 -5.03 3.78
CA TRP A 212 -20.42 -4.48 2.83
C TRP A 212 -20.84 -5.55 1.82
N LYS A 213 -22.12 -5.53 1.48
CA LYS A 213 -22.74 -6.49 0.57
C LYS A 213 -22.99 -5.85 -0.79
N PRO A 214 -22.90 -6.62 -1.88
CA PRO A 214 -23.19 -6.13 -3.21
C PRO A 214 -24.67 -5.78 -3.37
N GLU A 215 -24.96 -4.64 -3.99
CA GLU A 215 -26.32 -4.28 -4.42
C GLU A 215 -26.66 -4.86 -5.80
N ILE A 216 -25.65 -5.10 -6.63
CA ILE A 216 -25.83 -5.72 -7.95
C ILE A 216 -25.96 -7.24 -7.75
N ALA A 217 -27.02 -7.82 -8.29
CA ALA A 217 -27.25 -9.25 -8.21
C ALA A 217 -26.21 -10.07 -8.99
N LEU A 218 -25.93 -11.28 -8.51
CA LEU A 218 -25.16 -12.26 -9.27
C LEU A 218 -25.92 -12.65 -10.54
N THR A 219 -25.22 -12.71 -11.66
CA THR A 219 -25.76 -13.18 -12.95
C THR A 219 -24.75 -14.12 -13.60
N PRO A 220 -25.21 -15.11 -14.38
CA PRO A 220 -24.32 -15.96 -15.15
C PRO A 220 -23.40 -15.12 -16.06
N VAL A 221 -22.18 -15.58 -16.24
CA VAL A 221 -21.21 -14.96 -17.13
C VAL A 221 -21.54 -15.37 -18.57
N SER A 222 -21.87 -14.39 -19.42
CA SER A 222 -22.07 -14.61 -20.85
C SER A 222 -20.73 -14.71 -21.60
N GLU A 223 -20.77 -15.18 -22.84
CA GLU A 223 -19.58 -15.19 -23.70
C GLU A 223 -19.07 -13.76 -23.96
N LYS A 224 -19.96 -12.81 -24.13
CA LYS A 224 -19.58 -11.38 -24.27
C LYS A 224 -18.88 -10.86 -23.01
N ASP A 225 -19.38 -11.20 -21.82
CA ASP A 225 -18.73 -10.81 -20.56
C ASP A 225 -17.31 -11.40 -20.48
N ARG A 226 -17.09 -12.67 -20.89
CA ARG A 226 -15.75 -13.29 -20.94
C ARG A 226 -14.80 -12.55 -21.88
N GLN A 227 -15.25 -12.24 -23.09
CA GLN A 227 -14.45 -11.49 -24.07
C GLN A 227 -14.07 -10.11 -23.53
N ASP A 228 -15.00 -9.41 -22.88
CA ASP A 228 -14.76 -8.13 -22.26
C ASP A 228 -13.74 -8.24 -21.10
N MET A 229 -13.87 -9.24 -20.23
CA MET A 229 -12.91 -9.52 -19.15
C MET A 229 -11.51 -9.81 -19.71
N GLN A 230 -11.39 -10.63 -20.74
CA GLN A 230 -10.11 -10.94 -21.40
C GLN A 230 -9.47 -9.70 -22.03
N LEU A 231 -10.28 -8.84 -22.66
CA LEU A 231 -9.81 -7.58 -23.22
C LEU A 231 -9.28 -6.65 -22.12
N MET A 232 -9.99 -6.57 -20.99
CA MET A 232 -9.57 -5.78 -19.84
C MET A 232 -8.29 -6.34 -19.20
N GLU A 233 -8.19 -7.65 -19.00
CA GLU A 233 -6.98 -8.30 -18.49
C GLU A 233 -5.77 -8.03 -19.39
N LYS A 234 -5.95 -8.16 -20.71
CA LYS A 234 -4.90 -7.83 -21.67
C LYS A 234 -4.45 -6.38 -21.58
N ARG A 235 -5.39 -5.43 -21.61
CA ARG A 235 -5.08 -4.00 -21.51
C ARG A 235 -4.39 -3.67 -20.19
N PHE A 236 -4.86 -4.24 -19.09
CA PHE A 236 -4.28 -4.02 -17.76
C PHE A 236 -2.86 -4.58 -17.69
N ARG A 237 -2.61 -5.77 -18.25
CA ARG A 237 -1.26 -6.32 -18.39
C ARG A 237 -0.37 -5.39 -19.23
N ASP A 238 -0.83 -4.94 -20.38
CA ASP A 238 -0.06 -4.07 -21.28
C ASP A 238 0.28 -2.71 -20.65
N MET A 239 -0.58 -2.20 -19.76
CA MET A 239 -0.33 -0.98 -18.99
C MET A 239 0.72 -1.18 -17.88
N LEU A 240 0.67 -2.33 -17.20
CA LEU A 240 1.54 -2.61 -16.07
C LEU A 240 2.93 -3.07 -16.49
N TYR A 241 3.05 -3.69 -17.65
CA TYR A 241 4.22 -4.43 -18.05
C TYR A 241 4.51 -4.27 -19.54
N THR A 242 5.72 -3.80 -19.84
CA THR A 242 6.24 -3.79 -21.20
C THR A 242 7.31 -4.87 -21.35
N PRO A 243 7.15 -5.85 -22.25
CA PRO A 243 8.15 -6.88 -22.47
C PRO A 243 9.52 -6.29 -22.79
N SER A 244 10.55 -6.85 -22.18
CA SER A 244 11.95 -6.48 -22.40
C SER A 244 12.85 -7.72 -22.30
N LYS A 245 14.09 -7.62 -22.77
CA LYS A 245 15.04 -8.72 -22.62
C LYS A 245 15.56 -8.76 -21.18
N LEU A 246 15.41 -9.91 -20.52
CA LEU A 246 16.02 -10.14 -19.21
C LEU A 246 17.55 -10.15 -19.34
N THR A 247 18.23 -9.34 -18.53
CA THR A 247 19.69 -9.24 -18.54
C THR A 247 20.30 -9.97 -17.33
N GLU A 248 21.53 -10.46 -17.49
CA GLU A 248 22.27 -11.08 -16.38
C GLU A 248 22.51 -10.09 -15.21
N LYS A 249 22.70 -8.80 -15.52
CA LYS A 249 22.81 -7.73 -14.51
C LYS A 249 21.54 -7.65 -13.65
N GLU A 250 20.38 -7.77 -14.27
CA GLU A 250 19.10 -7.73 -13.57
C GLU A 250 18.91 -8.99 -12.72
N MET A 251 19.19 -10.19 -13.26
CA MET A 251 19.15 -11.44 -12.51
C MET A 251 20.07 -11.39 -11.27
N LYS A 252 21.32 -10.94 -11.44
CA LYS A 252 22.25 -10.76 -10.32
C LYS A 252 21.70 -9.78 -9.26
N SER A 253 21.07 -8.70 -9.70
CA SER A 253 20.46 -7.73 -8.78
C SER A 253 19.24 -8.33 -8.04
N ILE A 254 18.42 -9.13 -8.70
CA ILE A 254 17.29 -9.84 -8.09
C ILE A 254 17.80 -10.85 -7.05
N ARG A 255 18.75 -11.70 -7.41
CA ARG A 255 19.37 -12.69 -6.49
C ARG A 255 19.88 -12.00 -5.23
N LYS A 256 20.72 -10.96 -5.39
CA LYS A 256 21.29 -10.22 -4.24
C LYS A 256 20.22 -9.63 -3.32
N LYS A 257 19.14 -9.08 -3.89
CA LYS A 257 18.05 -8.50 -3.08
C LYS A 257 17.18 -9.58 -2.42
N TYR A 258 16.96 -10.71 -3.08
CA TYR A 258 16.25 -11.84 -2.52
C TYR A 258 17.02 -12.47 -1.36
N ASP A 259 18.34 -12.72 -1.54
CA ASP A 259 19.21 -13.33 -0.52
C ASP A 259 19.28 -12.49 0.75
N PHE A 260 19.07 -11.18 0.66
CA PHE A 260 18.99 -10.28 1.83
C PHE A 260 17.89 -10.68 2.82
N TYR A 261 16.77 -11.22 2.34
CA TYR A 261 15.66 -11.61 3.20
C TYR A 261 15.85 -12.97 3.88
N GLY A 262 16.86 -13.74 3.49
CA GLY A 262 17.22 -15.00 4.12
C GLY A 262 16.08 -16.01 4.20
N ILE A 263 15.20 -16.04 3.19
CA ILE A 263 14.02 -16.89 3.20
C ILE A 263 14.43 -18.36 3.09
N THR A 264 14.00 -19.15 4.06
CA THR A 264 14.27 -20.58 4.15
C THR A 264 13.02 -21.36 4.55
N TYR A 265 13.05 -22.67 4.38
CA TYR A 265 12.00 -23.57 4.85
C TYR A 265 12.59 -24.61 5.78
N LYS A 266 11.91 -24.85 6.92
CA LYS A 266 12.20 -25.91 7.87
C LYS A 266 10.90 -26.63 8.20
N ASP A 267 10.83 -27.94 7.95
CA ASP A 267 9.65 -28.76 8.20
C ASP A 267 8.34 -28.20 7.57
N GLY A 268 8.47 -27.60 6.37
CA GLY A 268 7.36 -26.98 5.65
C GLY A 268 6.97 -25.57 6.14
N VAL A 269 7.59 -25.07 7.19
CA VAL A 269 7.40 -23.72 7.70
C VAL A 269 8.39 -22.76 7.07
N VAL A 270 7.91 -21.68 6.51
CA VAL A 270 8.73 -20.60 5.95
C VAL A 270 9.24 -19.71 7.07
N SER A 271 10.48 -19.27 6.95
CA SER A 271 11.06 -18.25 7.81
C SER A 271 11.96 -17.31 7.01
N GLY A 272 12.24 -16.14 7.57
CA GLY A 272 13.07 -15.14 6.92
C GLY A 272 13.16 -13.89 7.79
N LEU A 273 13.80 -12.86 7.26
CA LEU A 273 13.91 -11.57 7.97
C LEU A 273 12.51 -11.01 8.28
N PRO A 274 12.17 -10.75 9.56
CA PRO A 274 10.90 -10.13 9.91
C PRO A 274 10.68 -8.80 9.21
N ILE A 275 9.45 -8.57 8.74
CA ILE A 275 9.08 -7.36 7.97
C ILE A 275 8.22 -6.45 8.85
N PHE A 276 8.53 -5.16 8.85
CA PHE A 276 7.77 -4.12 9.56
C PHE A 276 7.44 -2.96 8.65
N MET A 277 6.36 -2.26 8.94
CA MET A 277 6.09 -0.96 8.33
C MET A 277 6.98 0.13 8.95
N VAL A 278 7.35 1.13 8.15
CA VAL A 278 8.16 2.28 8.61
C VAL A 278 7.64 2.88 9.92
N ARG A 279 6.33 3.10 10.03
CA ARG A 279 5.74 3.72 11.24
C ARG A 279 5.74 2.80 12.44
N GLN A 280 5.62 1.50 12.27
CA GLN A 280 5.80 0.54 13.34
C GLN A 280 7.25 0.57 13.81
N ALA A 281 8.20 0.52 12.88
CA ALA A 281 9.62 0.62 13.18
C ALA A 281 9.95 1.90 13.96
N GLU A 282 9.46 3.06 13.53
CA GLU A 282 9.64 4.33 14.25
C GLU A 282 9.02 4.32 15.66
N ALA A 283 7.89 3.64 15.84
CA ALA A 283 7.27 3.50 17.15
C ALA A 283 8.11 2.61 18.07
N TYR A 284 8.59 1.47 17.55
CA TYR A 284 9.48 0.59 18.29
C TYR A 284 10.82 1.25 18.63
N GLU A 285 11.43 2.01 17.72
CA GLU A 285 12.65 2.77 18.00
C GLU A 285 12.49 3.75 19.16
N ARG A 286 11.34 4.41 19.27
CA ARG A 286 11.05 5.32 20.38
C ARG A 286 10.91 4.60 21.72
N MET A 287 10.45 3.36 21.70
CA MET A 287 10.34 2.52 22.90
C MET A 287 11.66 1.91 23.33
N TYR A 288 12.58 1.76 22.40
CA TYR A 288 13.90 1.16 22.60
C TYR A 288 15.00 2.16 22.20
N PRO A 289 15.32 3.17 23.02
CA PRO A 289 16.27 4.22 22.66
C PRO A 289 17.68 3.71 22.33
N ASN A 290 18.02 2.49 22.73
CA ASN A 290 19.28 1.84 22.44
C ASN A 290 19.18 0.80 21.31
N TRP A 291 18.03 0.70 20.66
CA TRP A 291 17.88 -0.18 19.50
C TRP A 291 18.75 0.34 18.35
N ASP A 292 19.40 -0.59 17.65
CA ASP A 292 20.15 -0.20 16.46
C ASP A 292 19.21 0.40 15.41
N LYS A 293 19.26 1.74 15.27
CA LYS A 293 18.49 2.47 14.25
C LYS A 293 18.70 1.91 12.85
N GLY A 294 19.86 1.33 12.57
CA GLY A 294 20.16 0.65 11.32
C GLY A 294 19.28 -0.57 11.06
N MET A 295 18.83 -1.25 12.08
CA MET A 295 17.98 -2.43 11.94
C MET A 295 16.59 -2.05 11.44
N PHE A 296 15.89 -1.13 12.08
CA PHE A 296 14.55 -0.71 11.63
C PHE A 296 14.58 0.17 10.38
N THR A 297 15.57 1.01 10.19
CA THR A 297 15.73 1.72 8.93
C THR A 297 15.88 0.75 7.76
N LYS A 298 16.57 -0.36 7.97
CA LYS A 298 16.65 -1.43 6.98
C LYS A 298 15.34 -2.21 6.83
N LEU A 299 14.61 -2.46 7.89
CA LEU A 299 13.36 -3.21 7.89
C LEU A 299 12.15 -2.32 7.55
N GLY A 300 12.14 -1.07 8.02
CA GLY A 300 10.99 -0.17 7.89
C GLY A 300 10.69 0.31 6.48
N MET A 301 11.64 0.26 5.57
CA MET A 301 11.42 0.53 4.14
C MET A 301 10.99 -0.71 3.36
N GLU A 302 11.05 -1.85 3.98
CA GLU A 302 11.01 -3.13 3.29
C GLU A 302 9.66 -3.54 2.79
N MET A 303 8.56 -3.09 3.38
CA MET A 303 7.24 -3.44 2.86
C MET A 303 7.12 -2.99 1.40
N SER A 304 7.40 -1.74 1.11
CA SER A 304 7.42 -1.20 -0.24
C SER A 304 8.53 -1.82 -1.10
N GLU A 305 9.75 -1.94 -0.55
CA GLU A 305 10.89 -2.56 -1.23
C GLU A 305 10.69 -4.05 -1.45
N TYR A 306 10.11 -4.75 -0.48
CA TYR A 306 9.76 -6.16 -0.61
C TYR A 306 8.79 -6.38 -1.77
N PHE A 307 7.71 -5.61 -1.84
CA PHE A 307 6.74 -5.72 -2.93
C PHE A 307 7.29 -5.23 -4.28
N ASN A 308 8.18 -4.25 -4.28
CA ASN A 308 8.91 -3.86 -5.48
C ASN A 308 9.83 -4.97 -5.99
N LEU A 309 10.45 -5.75 -5.10
CA LEU A 309 11.23 -6.92 -5.49
C LEU A 309 10.32 -8.01 -6.07
N MET A 310 9.18 -8.31 -5.44
CA MET A 310 8.21 -9.25 -6.00
C MET A 310 7.74 -8.85 -7.40
N ARG A 311 7.46 -7.57 -7.61
CA ARG A 311 7.10 -7.02 -8.93
C ARG A 311 8.24 -7.19 -9.94
N ARG A 312 9.48 -6.91 -9.57
CA ARG A 312 10.64 -7.11 -10.42
C ARG A 312 10.84 -8.58 -10.79
N ILE A 313 10.62 -9.50 -9.85
CA ILE A 313 10.65 -10.95 -10.11
C ILE A 313 9.55 -11.31 -11.11
N ALA A 314 8.33 -10.79 -10.94
CA ALA A 314 7.23 -11.01 -11.88
C ALA A 314 7.55 -10.49 -13.30
N TYR A 315 8.17 -9.31 -13.41
CA TYR A 315 8.64 -8.79 -14.71
C TYR A 315 9.72 -9.68 -15.32
N ALA A 316 10.71 -10.07 -14.53
CA ALA A 316 11.80 -10.94 -14.98
C ALA A 316 11.29 -12.32 -15.41
N TYR A 317 10.33 -12.90 -14.67
CA TYR A 317 9.68 -14.16 -15.03
C TYR A 317 8.97 -14.09 -16.38
N ASN A 318 8.22 -13.01 -16.63
CA ASN A 318 7.53 -12.81 -17.91
C ASN A 318 8.50 -12.45 -19.06
N ASN A 319 9.71 -11.96 -18.76
CA ASN A 319 10.77 -11.68 -19.74
C ASN A 319 11.70 -12.89 -19.99
N ALA A 320 11.70 -13.89 -19.12
CA ALA A 320 12.62 -15.01 -19.20
C ALA A 320 12.25 -15.95 -20.36
N SER A 321 13.17 -16.15 -21.28
CA SER A 321 13.09 -17.15 -22.35
C SER A 321 13.76 -18.47 -21.99
N ASP A 322 14.70 -18.45 -21.04
CA ASP A 322 15.38 -19.63 -20.52
C ASP A 322 14.55 -20.30 -19.41
N ALA A 323 14.35 -21.61 -19.52
CA ALA A 323 13.53 -22.39 -18.61
C ALA A 323 14.10 -22.45 -17.18
N VAL A 324 15.42 -22.49 -17.04
CA VAL A 324 16.11 -22.54 -15.72
C VAL A 324 15.92 -21.22 -14.99
N ALA A 325 16.16 -20.10 -15.68
CA ALA A 325 15.94 -18.77 -15.11
C ALA A 325 14.46 -18.55 -14.76
N LYS A 326 13.54 -19.04 -15.58
CA LYS A 326 12.10 -18.94 -15.34
C LYS A 326 11.68 -19.74 -14.11
N ASP A 327 12.18 -20.95 -13.94
CA ASP A 327 11.91 -21.77 -12.75
C ASP A 327 12.51 -21.13 -11.48
N GLU A 328 13.76 -20.65 -11.52
CA GLU A 328 14.35 -19.92 -10.40
C GLU A 328 13.49 -18.74 -9.95
N LEU A 329 13.01 -17.93 -10.89
CA LEU A 329 12.17 -16.78 -10.60
C LEU A 329 10.80 -17.18 -10.03
N LYS A 330 10.20 -18.27 -10.55
CA LYS A 330 8.99 -18.88 -10.00
C LYS A 330 9.17 -19.28 -8.54
N GLN A 331 10.24 -20.03 -8.23
CA GLN A 331 10.52 -20.47 -6.87
C GLN A 331 10.77 -19.30 -5.91
N LYS A 332 11.54 -18.31 -6.33
CA LYS A 332 11.77 -17.10 -5.53
C LYS A 332 10.46 -16.32 -5.28
N PHE A 333 9.59 -16.20 -6.27
CA PHE A 333 8.30 -15.55 -6.11
C PHE A 333 7.41 -16.29 -5.10
N LEU A 334 7.31 -17.61 -5.21
CA LEU A 334 6.49 -18.42 -4.30
C LEU A 334 7.03 -18.39 -2.87
N ALA A 335 8.34 -18.43 -2.71
CA ALA A 335 8.97 -18.31 -1.39
C ALA A 335 8.70 -16.93 -0.74
N MET A 336 8.77 -15.86 -1.53
CA MET A 336 8.39 -14.52 -1.05
C MET A 336 6.89 -14.42 -0.76
N TYR A 337 6.04 -15.08 -1.53
CA TYR A 337 4.61 -15.15 -1.25
C TYR A 337 4.34 -15.83 0.11
N ASP A 338 4.94 -16.99 0.37
CA ASP A 338 4.77 -17.71 1.62
C ASP A 338 5.31 -16.90 2.80
N HIS A 339 6.49 -16.32 2.66
CA HIS A 339 7.09 -15.51 3.69
C HIS A 339 6.25 -14.27 4.04
N ILE A 340 5.78 -13.52 3.05
CA ILE A 340 4.99 -12.32 3.35
C ILE A 340 3.59 -12.64 3.89
N THR A 341 3.03 -13.79 3.52
CA THR A 341 1.78 -14.31 4.09
C THR A 341 1.98 -14.69 5.56
N ASP A 342 3.08 -15.40 5.89
CA ASP A 342 3.49 -15.70 7.25
C ASP A 342 3.64 -14.41 8.06
N GLN A 343 4.29 -13.41 7.50
CA GLN A 343 4.49 -12.11 8.13
C GLN A 343 3.19 -11.30 8.34
N GLY A 344 2.04 -11.75 7.85
CA GLY A 344 0.73 -11.18 8.11
C GLY A 344 0.14 -10.35 6.98
N VAL A 345 0.70 -10.39 5.76
CA VAL A 345 0.03 -9.83 4.58
C VAL A 345 -0.90 -10.88 4.00
N ALA A 346 -2.01 -11.07 4.69
CA ALA A 346 -3.03 -12.06 4.40
C ALA A 346 -4.43 -11.50 4.70
N TYR A 347 -5.46 -12.16 4.19
CA TYR A 347 -6.85 -11.78 4.45
C TYR A 347 -7.14 -11.74 5.97
N GLY A 348 -7.78 -10.67 6.40
CA GLY A 348 -8.18 -10.47 7.81
C GLY A 348 -7.05 -10.04 8.73
N SER A 349 -5.80 -10.11 8.30
CA SER A 349 -4.66 -9.72 9.10
C SER A 349 -4.49 -8.19 9.14
N CYS A 350 -3.76 -7.71 10.15
CA CYS A 350 -3.54 -6.31 10.39
C CYS A 350 -2.04 -5.99 10.42
N TRP A 351 -1.61 -5.13 9.49
CA TRP A 351 -0.22 -4.70 9.34
C TRP A 351 0.03 -3.28 9.87
N GLY A 352 -0.72 -2.87 10.89
CA GLY A 352 -0.58 -1.58 11.51
C GLY A 352 -1.25 -0.42 10.78
N ASN A 353 -0.91 0.79 11.16
CA ASN A 353 -1.45 1.98 10.52
C ASN A 353 -0.89 2.13 9.12
N ILE A 354 -1.62 1.67 8.12
CA ILE A 354 -1.27 1.81 6.72
C ILE A 354 -1.78 3.16 6.21
N HIS A 355 -1.16 4.23 6.65
CA HIS A 355 -1.40 5.53 6.02
C HIS A 355 -0.99 5.46 4.55
N HIS A 356 -1.89 5.82 3.65
CA HIS A 356 -1.65 5.67 2.20
C HIS A 356 -1.27 4.24 1.77
N TYR A 357 -1.98 3.24 2.30
CA TYR A 357 -1.74 1.82 1.98
C TYR A 357 -1.66 1.54 0.46
N GLY A 358 -2.35 2.31 -0.37
CA GLY A 358 -2.22 2.22 -1.82
C GLY A 358 -0.79 2.40 -2.34
N TYR A 359 0.01 3.26 -1.72
CA TYR A 359 1.41 3.44 -2.14
C TYR A 359 2.29 2.24 -1.80
N SER A 360 2.19 1.74 -0.58
CA SER A 360 3.01 0.62 -0.12
C SER A 360 2.70 -0.68 -0.86
N MET A 361 1.42 -0.90 -1.19
CA MET A 361 0.94 -2.15 -1.77
C MET A 361 1.04 -2.25 -3.30
N ARG A 362 1.38 -1.16 -4.01
CA ARG A 362 1.40 -1.14 -5.49
C ARG A 362 2.20 -2.29 -6.10
N GLY A 363 3.36 -2.59 -5.54
CA GLY A 363 4.20 -3.69 -6.02
C GLY A 363 3.54 -5.05 -5.87
N LEU A 364 2.83 -5.27 -4.76
CA LEU A 364 2.11 -6.52 -4.48
C LEU A 364 0.98 -6.76 -5.50
N TYR A 365 0.13 -5.76 -5.74
CA TYR A 365 -0.97 -5.87 -6.69
C TYR A 365 -0.50 -6.27 -8.08
N VAL A 366 0.55 -5.60 -8.55
CA VAL A 366 1.15 -5.88 -9.86
C VAL A 366 1.77 -7.28 -9.91
N ALA A 367 2.54 -7.63 -8.87
CA ALA A 367 3.21 -8.93 -8.80
C ALA A 367 2.21 -10.09 -8.82
N TYR A 368 1.18 -10.06 -7.97
CA TYR A 368 0.18 -11.11 -7.89
C TYR A 368 -0.61 -11.24 -9.19
N PHE A 369 -1.03 -10.11 -9.77
CA PHE A 369 -1.74 -10.13 -11.05
C PHE A 369 -0.90 -10.74 -12.19
N LEU A 370 0.36 -10.34 -12.31
CA LEU A 370 1.25 -10.86 -13.37
C LEU A 370 1.65 -12.32 -13.16
N MET A 371 1.61 -12.81 -11.92
CA MET A 371 1.93 -14.19 -11.54
C MET A 371 0.68 -15.05 -11.27
N LYS A 372 -0.49 -14.61 -11.75
CA LYS A 372 -1.79 -15.30 -11.57
C LYS A 372 -1.70 -16.81 -11.87
N ASP A 373 -1.10 -17.18 -13.00
CA ASP A 373 -0.99 -18.58 -13.41
C ASP A 373 -0.06 -19.38 -12.49
N VAL A 374 1.03 -18.79 -12.05
CA VAL A 374 1.95 -19.40 -11.06
C VAL A 374 1.25 -19.63 -9.73
N LEU A 375 0.46 -18.65 -9.27
CA LEU A 375 -0.33 -18.79 -8.03
C LEU A 375 -1.42 -19.88 -8.18
N ARG A 376 -2.05 -19.97 -9.37
CA ARG A 376 -3.03 -21.01 -9.65
C ARG A 376 -2.40 -22.41 -9.63
N GLU A 377 -1.29 -22.60 -10.33
CA GLU A 377 -0.55 -23.85 -10.36
C GLU A 377 -0.09 -24.30 -8.97
N ALA A 378 0.29 -23.34 -8.11
CA ALA A 378 0.69 -23.60 -6.74
C ALA A 378 -0.49 -23.78 -5.76
N GLY A 379 -1.75 -23.69 -6.20
CA GLY A 379 -2.93 -23.77 -5.35
C GLY A 379 -3.13 -22.57 -4.40
N LYS A 380 -2.47 -21.44 -4.68
CA LYS A 380 -2.44 -20.23 -3.82
C LYS A 380 -3.34 -19.09 -4.34
N LEU A 381 -3.98 -19.25 -5.50
CA LEU A 381 -4.70 -18.17 -6.16
C LEU A 381 -5.85 -17.63 -5.30
N ASN A 382 -6.69 -18.50 -4.73
CA ASN A 382 -7.85 -18.08 -3.92
C ASN A 382 -7.46 -17.23 -2.72
N GLU A 383 -6.36 -17.58 -2.05
CA GLU A 383 -5.88 -16.80 -0.91
C GLU A 383 -5.27 -15.47 -1.36
N ALA A 384 -4.53 -15.47 -2.46
CA ALA A 384 -3.99 -14.26 -3.08
C ALA A 384 -5.11 -13.28 -3.48
N GLU A 385 -6.19 -13.77 -4.11
CA GLU A 385 -7.37 -12.98 -4.45
C GLU A 385 -8.02 -12.34 -3.22
N ARG A 386 -8.24 -13.14 -2.17
CA ARG A 386 -8.83 -12.65 -0.91
C ARG A 386 -7.94 -11.60 -0.25
N THR A 387 -6.62 -11.81 -0.25
CA THR A 387 -5.63 -10.88 0.28
C THR A 387 -5.66 -9.56 -0.50
N LEU A 388 -5.65 -9.60 -1.83
CA LEU A 388 -5.70 -8.38 -2.62
C LEU A 388 -7.01 -7.61 -2.41
N ARG A 389 -8.18 -8.28 -2.38
CA ARG A 389 -9.47 -7.64 -2.12
C ARG A 389 -9.52 -6.99 -0.73
N TRP A 390 -8.92 -7.63 0.28
CA TRP A 390 -8.82 -7.09 1.63
C TRP A 390 -8.03 -5.77 1.64
N TYR A 391 -6.79 -5.79 1.15
CA TYR A 391 -5.92 -4.61 1.17
C TYR A 391 -6.31 -3.51 0.19
N ALA A 392 -6.96 -3.84 -0.91
CA ALA A 392 -7.50 -2.86 -1.86
C ALA A 392 -8.85 -2.27 -1.42
N ILE A 393 -9.43 -2.75 -0.32
CA ILE A 393 -10.77 -2.36 0.14
C ILE A 393 -11.80 -2.49 -1.01
N THR A 394 -11.75 -3.61 -1.71
CA THR A 394 -12.48 -3.74 -2.97
C THR A 394 -14.00 -3.66 -2.77
N ASN A 395 -14.53 -4.08 -1.61
CA ASN A 395 -15.96 -4.00 -1.32
C ASN A 395 -16.50 -2.56 -1.23
N GLU A 396 -15.64 -1.53 -1.15
CA GLU A 396 -16.08 -0.13 -1.23
C GLU A 396 -16.83 0.19 -2.53
N VAL A 397 -16.66 -0.62 -3.57
CA VAL A 397 -17.37 -0.44 -4.84
C VAL A 397 -18.82 -0.98 -4.82
N TYR A 398 -19.19 -1.77 -3.81
CA TYR A 398 -20.49 -2.43 -3.75
C TYR A 398 -21.69 -1.51 -3.60
N PRO A 399 -21.70 -0.52 -2.68
CA PRO A 399 -22.80 0.41 -2.59
C PRO A 399 -22.86 1.33 -3.82
N LYS A 400 -24.07 1.66 -4.25
CA LYS A 400 -24.25 2.70 -5.25
C LYS A 400 -23.84 4.05 -4.67
N PRO A 401 -22.91 4.79 -5.31
CA PRO A 401 -22.58 6.13 -4.85
C PRO A 401 -23.81 7.04 -4.82
N THR A 402 -23.97 7.81 -3.74
CA THR A 402 -25.08 8.75 -3.55
C THR A 402 -24.75 10.15 -4.06
N VAL A 403 -23.46 10.41 -4.29
CA VAL A 403 -22.95 11.69 -4.81
C VAL A 403 -21.98 11.45 -5.95
N ASN A 404 -21.80 12.45 -6.80
CA ASN A 404 -20.78 12.42 -7.84
C ASN A 404 -19.41 12.81 -7.27
N GLY A 405 -18.37 12.22 -7.85
CA GLY A 405 -16.97 12.50 -7.53
C GLY A 405 -16.46 11.69 -6.36
N ILE A 406 -15.21 11.29 -6.46
CA ILE A 406 -14.41 10.70 -5.38
C ILE A 406 -13.17 11.56 -5.17
N ASP A 407 -12.48 11.37 -4.05
CA ASP A 407 -11.24 12.09 -3.80
C ASP A 407 -10.15 11.71 -4.80
N ILE A 408 -9.33 12.69 -5.20
CA ILE A 408 -8.28 12.49 -6.19
C ILE A 408 -7.21 11.50 -5.72
N ASP A 409 -6.97 11.41 -4.41
CA ASP A 409 -6.05 10.42 -3.84
C ASP A 409 -6.55 8.99 -4.01
N THR A 410 -7.86 8.80 -4.00
CA THR A 410 -8.48 7.49 -4.26
C THR A 410 -8.19 7.03 -5.70
N PHE A 411 -8.32 7.93 -6.68
CA PHE A 411 -7.88 7.62 -8.06
C PHE A 411 -6.40 7.26 -8.12
N ASN A 412 -5.55 8.03 -7.45
CA ASN A 412 -4.10 7.82 -7.46
C ASN A 412 -3.68 6.52 -6.77
N THR A 413 -4.29 6.19 -5.64
CA THR A 413 -3.76 5.15 -4.74
C THR A 413 -4.50 3.84 -4.77
N GLN A 414 -5.79 3.81 -5.13
CA GLN A 414 -6.64 2.64 -4.94
C GLN A 414 -7.15 1.99 -6.22
N THR A 415 -7.37 2.75 -7.30
CA THR A 415 -8.00 2.21 -8.51
C THR A 415 -7.21 1.06 -9.14
N GLN A 416 -5.89 1.17 -9.20
CA GLN A 416 -5.02 0.11 -9.72
C GLN A 416 -5.08 -1.17 -8.86
N GLY A 417 -5.04 -1.03 -7.53
CA GLY A 417 -5.12 -2.15 -6.60
C GLY A 417 -6.48 -2.85 -6.67
N ARG A 418 -7.58 -2.09 -6.73
CA ARG A 418 -8.93 -2.64 -6.88
C ARG A 418 -9.10 -3.37 -8.21
N MET A 419 -8.65 -2.78 -9.30
CA MET A 419 -8.71 -3.44 -10.61
C MET A 419 -7.88 -4.73 -10.61
N ALA A 420 -6.66 -4.73 -10.08
CA ALA A 420 -5.82 -5.92 -9.95
C ALA A 420 -6.53 -7.01 -9.13
N SER A 421 -7.14 -6.63 -7.99
CA SER A 421 -7.84 -7.58 -7.10
C SER A 421 -9.09 -8.20 -7.71
N ILE A 422 -9.69 -7.54 -8.71
CA ILE A 422 -10.83 -8.07 -9.46
C ILE A 422 -10.35 -8.92 -10.65
N LEU A 423 -9.39 -8.41 -11.44
CA LEU A 423 -8.93 -9.11 -12.64
C LEU A 423 -8.13 -10.38 -12.34
N ILE A 424 -7.55 -10.50 -11.15
CA ILE A 424 -6.87 -11.73 -10.73
C ILE A 424 -7.86 -12.89 -10.53
N MET A 425 -9.13 -12.62 -10.25
CA MET A 425 -10.17 -13.64 -10.04
C MET A 425 -10.39 -14.49 -11.31
N GLU A 426 -10.87 -15.72 -11.10
CA GLU A 426 -11.41 -16.52 -12.19
C GLU A 426 -12.71 -15.91 -12.75
N ASP A 427 -13.06 -16.22 -13.99
CA ASP A 427 -14.23 -15.65 -14.68
C ASP A 427 -15.55 -16.21 -14.14
N THR A 428 -15.91 -15.77 -12.96
CA THR A 428 -17.07 -16.19 -12.19
C THR A 428 -18.17 -15.12 -12.16
N PRO A 429 -19.41 -15.47 -11.80
CA PRO A 429 -20.46 -14.50 -11.51
C PRO A 429 -20.06 -13.45 -10.47
N GLU A 430 -19.22 -13.80 -9.49
CA GLU A 430 -18.71 -12.87 -8.49
C GLU A 430 -17.76 -11.84 -9.10
N LYS A 431 -16.82 -12.27 -9.98
CA LYS A 431 -15.95 -11.32 -10.72
C LYS A 431 -16.79 -10.36 -11.56
N LEU A 432 -17.82 -10.88 -12.25
CA LEU A 432 -18.74 -10.05 -13.04
C LEU A 432 -19.47 -9.02 -12.17
N GLN A 433 -19.93 -9.42 -11.00
CA GLN A 433 -20.59 -8.54 -10.03
C GLN A 433 -19.62 -7.42 -9.54
N TYR A 434 -18.37 -7.76 -9.22
CA TYR A 434 -17.34 -6.78 -8.88
C TYR A 434 -17.06 -5.81 -10.02
N LEU A 435 -16.90 -6.29 -11.26
CA LEU A 435 -16.65 -5.44 -12.43
C LEU A 435 -17.79 -4.45 -12.68
N ARG A 436 -19.04 -4.90 -12.59
CA ARG A 436 -20.21 -4.02 -12.71
C ARG A 436 -20.27 -2.98 -11.58
N SER A 437 -19.97 -3.40 -10.35
CA SER A 437 -19.93 -2.49 -9.20
C SER A 437 -18.80 -1.49 -9.33
N PHE A 438 -17.62 -1.93 -9.75
CA PHE A 438 -16.45 -1.07 -9.99
C PHE A 438 -16.69 -0.08 -11.12
N SER A 439 -17.25 -0.53 -12.24
CA SER A 439 -17.63 0.34 -13.36
C SER A 439 -18.57 1.46 -12.91
N ARG A 440 -19.62 1.11 -12.17
CA ARG A 440 -20.56 2.07 -11.58
C ARG A 440 -19.84 3.05 -10.64
N TRP A 441 -18.94 2.55 -9.81
CA TRP A 441 -18.17 3.36 -8.86
C TRP A 441 -17.24 4.35 -9.58
N ILE A 442 -16.51 3.92 -10.62
CA ILE A 442 -15.68 4.79 -11.48
C ILE A 442 -16.54 5.80 -12.22
N ASP A 443 -17.67 5.38 -12.75
CA ASP A 443 -18.60 6.27 -13.47
C ASP A 443 -19.04 7.45 -12.60
N TYR A 444 -19.54 7.18 -11.39
CA TYR A 444 -19.91 8.25 -10.44
C TYR A 444 -18.71 9.07 -9.99
N GLY A 445 -17.55 8.43 -9.80
CA GLY A 445 -16.30 9.09 -9.41
C GLY A 445 -15.81 10.10 -10.45
N CYS A 446 -16.03 9.82 -11.73
CA CYS A 446 -15.63 10.69 -12.84
C CYS A 446 -16.68 11.74 -13.25
N ARG A 447 -17.92 11.67 -12.74
CA ARG A 447 -18.95 12.68 -13.03
C ARG A 447 -18.65 14.03 -12.36
N PRO A 448 -19.18 15.15 -12.87
CA PRO A 448 -18.97 16.46 -12.26
C PRO A 448 -19.48 16.48 -10.82
N ALA A 449 -18.60 16.79 -9.88
CA ALA A 449 -18.93 16.94 -8.47
C ALA A 449 -19.31 18.37 -8.14
N VAL A 450 -20.34 18.54 -7.29
CA VAL A 450 -20.80 19.85 -6.82
C VAL A 450 -20.08 20.30 -5.55
N GLY A 451 -20.09 21.57 -5.26
CA GLY A 451 -19.48 22.15 -4.06
C GLY A 451 -17.97 21.92 -3.98
N LEU A 452 -17.47 21.73 -2.77
CA LEU A 452 -16.04 21.58 -2.51
C LEU A 452 -15.57 20.12 -2.47
N ALA A 453 -16.50 19.17 -2.48
CA ALA A 453 -16.19 17.74 -2.48
C ALA A 453 -15.90 17.20 -3.89
N GLY A 454 -15.28 16.04 -3.97
CA GLY A 454 -14.97 15.36 -5.22
C GLY A 454 -13.87 16.05 -6.04
N SER A 455 -13.35 15.34 -7.03
CA SER A 455 -12.19 15.78 -7.79
C SER A 455 -12.53 16.67 -8.97
N PHE A 456 -13.43 16.23 -9.85
CA PHE A 456 -13.65 16.86 -11.15
C PHE A 456 -14.86 17.80 -11.11
N LYS A 457 -14.71 18.98 -11.70
CA LYS A 457 -15.76 20.01 -11.77
C LYS A 457 -16.26 20.19 -13.20
N LYS A 458 -17.48 20.71 -13.33
CA LYS A 458 -18.12 20.94 -14.63
C LYS A 458 -17.32 21.89 -15.53
N ASP A 459 -16.61 22.84 -14.94
CA ASP A 459 -15.79 23.82 -15.65
C ASP A 459 -14.37 23.35 -15.99
N GLY A 460 -14.01 22.10 -15.65
CA GLY A 460 -12.69 21.55 -15.85
C GLY A 460 -11.72 21.79 -14.70
N ALA A 461 -12.15 22.45 -13.60
CA ALA A 461 -11.32 22.52 -12.40
C ALA A 461 -11.16 21.14 -11.76
N CYS A 462 -10.00 20.91 -11.11
CA CYS A 462 -9.68 19.65 -10.44
C CYS A 462 -9.32 19.89 -8.98
N PHE A 463 -10.20 19.41 -8.09
CA PHE A 463 -10.12 19.68 -6.65
C PHE A 463 -9.37 18.60 -5.89
N HIS A 464 -8.63 19.07 -4.89
CA HIS A 464 -8.11 18.29 -3.77
C HIS A 464 -8.08 19.17 -2.53
N HIS A 465 -8.25 18.61 -1.34
CA HIS A 465 -8.33 19.39 -0.08
C HIS A 465 -9.33 20.55 -0.12
N ARG A 466 -10.47 20.37 -0.81
CA ARG A 466 -11.53 21.37 -0.97
C ARG A 466 -11.13 22.61 -1.75
N ASN A 467 -10.10 22.53 -2.57
CA ASN A 467 -9.60 23.62 -3.39
C ASN A 467 -9.24 23.15 -4.81
N ASN A 468 -9.23 24.07 -5.78
CA ASN A 468 -8.63 23.80 -7.08
C ASN A 468 -7.13 23.58 -6.91
N TYR A 469 -6.68 22.34 -7.15
CA TYR A 469 -5.32 21.94 -6.88
C TYR A 469 -4.76 21.02 -7.99
N PRO A 470 -4.66 21.54 -9.23
CA PRO A 470 -4.26 20.73 -10.37
C PRO A 470 -2.87 20.12 -10.24
N ALA A 471 -1.92 20.81 -9.62
CA ALA A 471 -0.56 20.30 -9.41
C ALA A 471 -0.51 19.00 -8.58
N TYR A 472 -1.47 18.80 -7.68
CA TYR A 472 -1.60 17.55 -6.93
C TYR A 472 -2.47 16.53 -7.69
N ALA A 473 -3.47 17.01 -8.37
CA ALA A 473 -4.47 16.21 -9.07
C ALA A 473 -3.89 15.38 -10.23
N VAL A 474 -2.76 15.81 -10.81
CA VAL A 474 -2.08 15.10 -11.90
C VAL A 474 -1.88 13.61 -11.60
N GLY A 475 -1.50 13.26 -10.36
CA GLY A 475 -1.35 11.85 -9.98
C GLY A 475 -2.65 11.05 -10.01
N GLY A 476 -3.78 11.69 -9.68
CA GLY A 476 -5.10 11.04 -9.70
C GLY A 476 -5.70 10.92 -11.09
N LEU A 477 -5.36 11.84 -11.99
CA LEU A 477 -5.76 11.73 -13.40
C LEU A 477 -5.23 10.46 -14.06
N ASP A 478 -4.07 9.97 -13.64
CA ASP A 478 -3.57 8.65 -14.08
C ASP A 478 -4.59 7.54 -13.77
N GLY A 479 -5.11 7.51 -12.56
CA GLY A 479 -6.13 6.51 -12.18
C GLY A 479 -7.42 6.67 -12.99
N ALA A 480 -7.92 7.88 -13.17
CA ALA A 480 -9.15 8.13 -13.92
C ALA A 480 -9.01 7.77 -15.40
N THR A 481 -7.98 8.27 -16.08
CA THR A 481 -7.76 8.01 -17.52
C THR A 481 -7.50 6.53 -17.80
N ASN A 482 -6.71 5.88 -16.96
CA ASN A 482 -6.42 4.45 -17.07
C ASN A 482 -7.69 3.60 -16.91
N MET A 483 -8.54 3.91 -15.93
CA MET A 483 -9.77 3.14 -15.72
C MET A 483 -10.79 3.37 -16.85
N ILE A 484 -10.96 4.61 -17.33
CA ILE A 484 -11.82 4.87 -18.49
C ILE A 484 -11.34 4.09 -19.72
N TYR A 485 -10.03 4.08 -19.99
CA TYR A 485 -9.46 3.32 -21.11
C TYR A 485 -9.67 1.81 -20.94
N LEU A 486 -9.42 1.27 -19.75
CA LEU A 486 -9.61 -0.17 -19.49
C LEU A 486 -11.04 -0.63 -19.73
N LEU A 487 -12.01 0.20 -19.32
CA LEU A 487 -13.44 -0.10 -19.42
C LEU A 487 -14.01 0.22 -20.81
N SER A 488 -13.34 1.04 -21.63
CA SER A 488 -13.85 1.50 -22.93
C SER A 488 -14.08 0.34 -23.92
N GLY A 489 -15.13 0.42 -24.72
CA GLY A 489 -15.47 -0.60 -25.72
C GLY A 489 -15.93 -1.93 -25.14
N THR A 490 -16.21 -2.02 -23.84
CA THR A 490 -16.75 -3.18 -23.14
C THR A 490 -18.15 -2.88 -22.60
N GLY A 491 -18.84 -3.91 -22.12
CA GLY A 491 -20.09 -3.77 -21.37
C GLY A 491 -19.96 -3.02 -20.03
N PHE A 492 -18.71 -2.71 -19.62
CA PHE A 492 -18.38 -2.01 -18.38
C PHE A 492 -17.98 -0.55 -18.59
N LYS A 493 -18.12 0.00 -19.80
CA LYS A 493 -17.75 1.39 -20.11
C LYS A 493 -18.48 2.38 -19.20
N VAL A 494 -17.80 3.46 -18.83
CA VAL A 494 -18.42 4.58 -18.12
C VAL A 494 -19.39 5.36 -19.02
N SER A 495 -20.26 6.17 -18.42
CA SER A 495 -21.16 7.05 -19.16
C SER A 495 -20.42 8.15 -19.92
N GLU A 496 -21.06 8.69 -20.97
CA GLU A 496 -20.56 9.81 -21.76
C GLU A 496 -20.20 11.01 -20.87
N ILE A 497 -21.05 11.35 -19.91
CA ILE A 497 -20.82 12.47 -18.98
C ILE A 497 -19.58 12.27 -18.11
N ALA A 498 -19.30 11.05 -17.64
CA ALA A 498 -18.11 10.74 -16.85
C ALA A 498 -16.83 10.85 -17.70
N HIS A 499 -16.86 10.31 -18.91
CA HIS A 499 -15.73 10.39 -19.84
C HIS A 499 -15.47 11.84 -20.26
N GLU A 500 -16.51 12.58 -20.67
CA GLU A 500 -16.40 13.98 -21.09
C GLU A 500 -15.87 14.87 -19.96
N THR A 501 -16.26 14.60 -18.73
CA THR A 501 -15.76 15.37 -17.57
C THR A 501 -14.25 15.25 -17.43
N VAL A 502 -13.69 14.03 -17.50
CA VAL A 502 -12.24 13.82 -17.38
C VAL A 502 -11.50 14.38 -18.59
N LYS A 503 -12.06 14.22 -19.79
CA LYS A 503 -11.55 14.85 -21.02
C LYS A 503 -11.47 16.37 -20.86
N ASN A 504 -12.56 17.01 -20.39
CA ASN A 504 -12.60 18.44 -20.17
C ASN A 504 -11.55 18.92 -19.16
N VAL A 505 -11.34 18.19 -18.07
CA VAL A 505 -10.28 18.52 -17.10
C VAL A 505 -8.90 18.54 -17.75
N LEU A 506 -8.56 17.52 -18.54
CA LEU A 506 -7.27 17.47 -19.25
C LEU A 506 -7.12 18.62 -20.25
N LEU A 507 -8.16 18.83 -21.07
CA LEU A 507 -8.13 19.89 -22.07
C LEU A 507 -8.12 21.29 -21.43
N THR A 508 -8.74 21.47 -20.28
CA THR A 508 -8.70 22.71 -19.50
C THR A 508 -7.30 22.95 -18.92
N MET A 509 -6.68 21.94 -18.34
CA MET A 509 -5.34 22.07 -17.74
C MET A 509 -4.29 22.58 -18.72
N ARG A 510 -4.38 22.24 -19.99
CA ARG A 510 -3.41 22.67 -21.00
C ARG A 510 -3.43 24.19 -21.30
N PHE A 511 -4.44 24.91 -20.85
CA PHE A 511 -4.50 26.38 -20.96
C PHE A 511 -3.63 27.09 -19.92
N TYR A 512 -3.60 26.59 -18.68
CA TYR A 512 -2.93 27.28 -17.58
C TYR A 512 -1.70 26.53 -17.04
N CYS A 513 -1.37 25.40 -17.64
CA CYS A 513 -0.20 24.62 -17.32
C CYS A 513 0.56 24.22 -18.57
N ASN A 514 1.84 24.12 -18.46
CA ASN A 514 2.70 23.53 -19.47
C ASN A 514 3.40 22.28 -18.93
N THR A 515 4.27 21.69 -19.73
CA THR A 515 5.05 20.51 -19.31
C THR A 515 6.17 20.82 -18.32
N LYS A 516 6.34 22.08 -17.92
CA LYS A 516 7.43 22.53 -17.06
C LYS A 516 6.96 22.85 -15.64
N GLN A 517 5.89 23.65 -15.52
CA GLN A 517 5.43 24.19 -14.24
C GLN A 517 3.96 24.59 -14.27
N TRP A 518 3.39 24.68 -13.07
CA TRP A 518 2.09 25.29 -12.79
C TRP A 518 2.26 26.75 -12.41
N ALA A 519 1.25 27.54 -12.66
CA ALA A 519 1.16 28.86 -12.04
C ALA A 519 1.20 28.70 -10.51
N LEU A 520 1.93 29.60 -9.83
CA LEU A 520 2.19 29.51 -8.40
C LEU A 520 0.88 29.44 -7.58
N SER A 521 -0.11 30.24 -7.93
CA SER A 521 -1.45 30.26 -7.33
C SER A 521 -2.20 28.94 -7.41
N MET A 522 -1.82 28.06 -8.35
CA MET A 522 -2.46 26.76 -8.58
C MET A 522 -1.63 25.59 -8.05
N SER A 523 -0.47 25.86 -7.47
CA SER A 523 0.44 24.84 -6.92
C SER A 523 0.05 24.41 -5.50
N GLY A 524 -0.96 25.04 -4.88
CA GLY A 524 -1.43 24.74 -3.53
C GLY A 524 -0.30 24.83 -2.49
N ARG A 525 -0.11 23.80 -1.70
CA ARG A 525 0.95 23.74 -0.67
C ARG A 525 2.36 23.47 -1.23
N HIS A 526 2.53 23.44 -2.53
CA HIS A 526 3.82 23.21 -3.19
C HIS A 526 4.21 24.44 -4.04
N PRO A 527 4.55 25.57 -3.43
CA PRO A 527 4.81 26.81 -4.14
C PRO A 527 5.97 26.73 -5.12
N ASN A 528 6.89 25.79 -4.91
CA ASN A 528 8.03 25.58 -5.81
C ASN A 528 7.71 24.75 -7.06
N GLY A 529 6.43 24.63 -7.42
CA GLY A 529 6.04 23.96 -8.65
C GLY A 529 6.18 22.44 -8.57
N LYS A 530 5.35 21.78 -7.74
CA LYS A 530 5.19 20.35 -7.85
C LYS A 530 4.19 20.05 -8.95
N GLY A 531 4.64 19.30 -9.92
CA GLY A 531 3.79 18.81 -11.01
C GLY A 531 4.02 19.56 -12.31
N GLN A 532 3.70 18.86 -13.35
CA GLN A 532 3.72 19.29 -14.73
C GLN A 532 2.67 18.46 -15.44
N LEU A 533 2.25 18.87 -16.64
CA LEU A 533 1.38 18.02 -17.45
C LEU A 533 2.07 16.67 -17.71
N ILE A 534 1.31 15.62 -17.65
CA ILE A 534 1.76 14.24 -17.92
C ILE A 534 1.17 13.82 -19.26
N PRO A 535 1.94 13.87 -20.35
CA PRO A 535 1.42 13.66 -21.71
C PRO A 535 0.72 12.32 -21.90
N ILE A 536 1.20 11.26 -21.25
CA ILE A 536 0.63 9.91 -21.37
C ILE A 536 -0.86 9.85 -20.96
N GLN A 537 -1.31 10.72 -20.07
CA GLN A 537 -2.73 10.76 -19.65
C GLN A 537 -3.63 11.16 -20.82
N TYR A 538 -3.20 12.10 -21.64
CA TYR A 538 -3.91 12.50 -22.85
C TYR A 538 -3.95 11.35 -23.87
N ALA A 539 -2.83 10.69 -24.09
CA ALA A 539 -2.76 9.55 -25.00
C ALA A 539 -3.63 8.39 -24.52
N THR A 540 -3.59 8.06 -23.23
CA THR A 540 -4.39 6.97 -22.65
C THR A 540 -5.88 7.22 -22.81
N LEU A 541 -6.32 8.45 -22.52
CA LEU A 541 -7.74 8.78 -22.69
C LEU A 541 -8.12 8.88 -24.18
N ALA A 542 -7.22 9.30 -25.07
CA ALA A 542 -7.44 9.26 -26.53
C ALA A 542 -7.67 7.83 -27.05
N LEU A 543 -6.98 6.84 -26.49
CA LEU A 543 -7.20 5.42 -26.82
C LEU A 543 -8.57 4.90 -26.39
N ALA A 544 -9.25 5.55 -25.43
CA ALA A 544 -10.59 5.20 -25.02
C ALA A 544 -11.65 5.56 -26.06
N GLY A 545 -11.30 6.37 -27.07
CA GLY A 545 -12.21 6.90 -28.07
C GLY A 545 -12.89 8.20 -27.62
N THR A 546 -13.84 8.67 -28.43
CA THR A 546 -14.67 9.84 -28.05
C THR A 546 -15.70 9.45 -26.99
N PRO A 547 -16.13 10.40 -26.11
CA PRO A 547 -17.13 10.14 -25.07
C PRO A 547 -18.45 9.56 -25.60
N ASP A 548 -18.90 10.01 -26.78
CA ASP A 548 -20.09 9.49 -27.47
C ASP A 548 -19.87 8.11 -28.15
N GLY A 549 -18.63 7.61 -28.14
CA GLY A 549 -18.26 6.32 -28.70
C GLY A 549 -18.24 6.24 -30.23
N LYS A 550 -18.35 7.36 -30.95
CA LYS A 550 -18.38 7.37 -32.42
C LYS A 550 -17.02 7.19 -33.06
N GLN A 551 -15.95 7.61 -32.40
CA GLN A 551 -14.60 7.51 -32.93
C GLN A 551 -13.74 6.60 -32.04
N LYS A 552 -12.94 5.78 -32.68
CA LYS A 552 -12.01 4.84 -32.02
C LYS A 552 -10.93 5.54 -31.18
N TYR A 553 -10.51 6.72 -31.62
CA TYR A 553 -9.54 7.58 -30.95
C TYR A 553 -10.13 8.97 -30.79
N ASP A 554 -9.90 9.61 -29.65
CA ASP A 554 -10.31 11.00 -29.47
C ASP A 554 -9.33 11.94 -30.18
N PRO A 555 -9.77 12.70 -31.21
CA PRO A 555 -8.87 13.52 -32.03
C PRO A 555 -8.29 14.72 -31.27
N GLU A 556 -9.02 15.33 -30.34
CA GLU A 556 -8.55 16.49 -29.58
C GLU A 556 -7.45 16.07 -28.58
N LEU A 557 -7.69 14.96 -27.87
CA LEU A 557 -6.71 14.44 -26.92
C LEU A 557 -5.46 13.91 -27.63
N ALA A 558 -5.62 13.26 -28.81
CA ALA A 558 -4.49 12.82 -29.62
C ALA A 558 -3.65 14.00 -30.13
N ALA A 559 -4.30 15.07 -30.59
CA ALA A 559 -3.63 16.28 -31.04
C ALA A 559 -2.92 17.01 -29.89
N ALA A 560 -3.56 17.11 -28.72
CA ALA A 560 -2.95 17.65 -27.51
C ALA A 560 -1.73 16.84 -27.06
N TYR A 561 -1.84 15.51 -27.05
CA TYR A 561 -0.71 14.62 -26.77
C TYR A 561 0.47 14.87 -27.73
N LEU A 562 0.19 14.89 -29.04
CA LEU A 562 1.23 15.11 -30.06
C LEU A 562 1.92 16.44 -29.88
N ARG A 563 1.19 17.51 -29.52
CA ARG A 563 1.80 18.81 -29.20
C ARG A 563 2.73 18.69 -27.99
N LEU A 564 2.25 18.10 -26.90
CA LEU A 564 3.01 17.98 -25.65
C LEU A 564 4.31 17.18 -25.77
N VAL A 565 4.37 16.20 -26.69
CA VAL A 565 5.58 15.38 -26.94
C VAL A 565 6.40 15.79 -28.16
N SER A 566 5.97 16.79 -28.91
CA SER A 566 6.64 17.24 -30.14
C SER A 566 7.72 18.30 -29.92
N TYR A 567 7.88 18.82 -28.73
CA TYR A 567 8.97 19.73 -28.39
C TYR A 567 10.30 18.96 -28.42
N THR A 568 11.01 19.12 -29.56
CA THR A 568 12.20 18.31 -29.88
C THR A 568 13.49 18.87 -29.30
N GLU A 569 13.52 20.14 -28.91
CA GLU A 569 14.70 20.75 -28.33
C GLU A 569 14.68 20.55 -26.82
N THR A 570 15.61 19.75 -26.34
CA THR A 570 15.87 19.64 -24.90
C THR A 570 16.98 20.63 -24.56
N PRO A 571 16.65 21.74 -23.94
CA PRO A 571 17.64 22.55 -23.24
C PRO A 571 18.36 21.72 -22.19
N ASP A 572 19.45 22.22 -21.67
CA ASP A 572 20.17 21.67 -20.53
C ASP A 572 19.16 21.21 -19.45
N LYS A 573 19.39 20.02 -18.89
CA LYS A 573 18.56 19.47 -17.81
C LYS A 573 18.41 20.40 -16.61
N ASN A 574 19.34 21.32 -16.43
CA ASN A 574 19.32 22.34 -15.38
C ASN A 574 18.62 23.63 -15.82
N SER A 575 18.21 23.73 -17.08
CA SER A 575 17.46 24.89 -17.56
C SER A 575 16.03 24.87 -17.00
N PRO A 576 15.49 26.02 -16.53
CA PRO A 576 14.07 26.12 -16.18
C PRO A 576 13.16 25.80 -17.37
N ASP A 577 13.70 25.80 -18.60
CA ASP A 577 12.99 25.44 -19.82
C ASP A 577 13.12 23.97 -20.24
N TYR A 578 13.65 23.12 -19.35
CA TYR A 578 13.75 21.69 -19.61
C TYR A 578 12.38 21.05 -19.76
N LEU A 579 12.12 20.50 -20.94
CA LEU A 579 10.94 19.68 -21.22
C LEU A 579 11.32 18.21 -21.18
N PRO A 580 10.59 17.38 -20.44
CA PRO A 580 10.79 15.94 -20.52
C PRO A 580 10.47 15.47 -21.95
N LYS A 581 11.40 14.76 -22.57
CA LYS A 581 11.14 14.04 -23.83
C LYS A 581 10.11 12.95 -23.57
N ALA A 582 9.32 12.59 -24.58
CA ALA A 582 8.64 11.30 -24.63
C ALA A 582 9.70 10.20 -24.49
N SER A 583 9.97 9.79 -23.26
CA SER A 583 11.21 9.09 -22.92
C SER A 583 11.04 7.57 -22.90
N THR A 584 9.81 7.09 -22.90
CA THR A 584 9.52 5.66 -22.84
C THR A 584 9.24 5.10 -24.22
N ALA A 585 9.62 3.85 -24.45
CA ALA A 585 9.29 3.15 -25.69
C ALA A 585 7.75 3.07 -25.92
N HIS A 586 6.98 3.11 -24.85
CA HIS A 586 5.52 3.12 -24.91
C HIS A 586 4.99 4.45 -25.45
N GLU A 587 5.46 5.58 -24.93
CA GLU A 587 5.08 6.92 -25.42
C GLU A 587 5.46 7.13 -26.87
N GLN A 588 6.64 6.65 -27.28
CA GLN A 588 7.06 6.69 -28.69
C GLN A 588 6.14 5.88 -29.59
N LYS A 589 5.71 4.68 -29.15
CA LYS A 589 4.74 3.86 -29.90
C LYS A 589 3.39 4.57 -30.03
N LEU A 590 2.92 5.24 -28.99
CA LEU A 590 1.67 6.00 -29.03
C LEU A 590 1.77 7.21 -29.98
N LYS A 591 2.90 7.92 -29.95
CA LYS A 591 3.16 8.99 -30.92
C LYS A 591 3.08 8.47 -32.37
N GLN A 592 3.81 7.40 -32.67
CA GLN A 592 3.78 6.78 -33.99
C GLN A 592 2.37 6.29 -34.38
N LEU A 593 1.63 5.71 -33.43
CA LEU A 593 0.26 5.28 -33.67
C LEU A 593 -0.63 6.44 -34.09
N PHE A 594 -0.63 7.55 -33.35
CA PHE A 594 -1.48 8.69 -33.66
C PHE A 594 -1.07 9.40 -34.96
N GLU A 595 0.22 9.55 -35.20
CA GLU A 595 0.74 10.09 -36.47
C GLU A 595 0.32 9.22 -37.68
N ALA A 596 0.38 7.90 -37.54
CA ALA A 596 -0.06 6.95 -38.56
C ALA A 596 -1.57 6.97 -38.81
N GLN A 597 -2.38 7.36 -37.81
CA GLN A 597 -3.83 7.62 -37.97
C GLN A 597 -4.13 8.99 -38.60
N GLY A 598 -3.12 9.77 -38.95
CA GLY A 598 -3.29 11.08 -39.58
C GLY A 598 -3.47 12.25 -38.62
N PHE A 599 -3.41 12.02 -37.31
CA PHE A 599 -3.47 13.10 -36.33
C PHE A 599 -2.21 13.99 -36.42
N ARG A 600 -2.38 15.26 -36.09
CA ARG A 600 -1.29 16.26 -36.07
C ARG A 600 -1.30 16.96 -34.71
N PRO A 601 -0.15 17.50 -34.26
CA PRO A 601 -0.12 18.34 -33.07
C PRO A 601 -1.10 19.50 -33.20
N GLU A 602 -1.87 19.76 -32.14
CA GLU A 602 -2.70 20.97 -32.07
C GLU A 602 -1.79 22.21 -32.00
N PRO A 603 -2.27 23.40 -32.44
CA PRO A 603 -1.59 24.66 -32.14
C PRO A 603 -1.66 24.92 -30.62
N ASP A 604 -0.86 25.88 -30.13
CA ASP A 604 -0.97 26.34 -28.76
C ASP A 604 -2.40 26.84 -28.50
N PRO A 605 -3.00 26.48 -27.35
CA PRO A 605 -4.35 26.90 -27.03
C PRO A 605 -4.51 28.41 -27.08
N GLN A 606 -5.58 28.89 -27.70
CA GLN A 606 -5.90 30.31 -27.85
C GLN A 606 -7.26 30.61 -27.23
N GLY A 607 -7.45 31.82 -26.69
CA GLY A 607 -8.72 32.26 -26.12
C GLY A 607 -8.64 32.61 -24.63
N ASN A 608 -9.79 32.84 -24.01
CA ASN A 608 -9.91 33.10 -22.60
C ASN A 608 -10.56 31.90 -21.90
N LEU A 609 -10.02 31.53 -20.76
CA LEU A 609 -10.56 30.49 -19.90
C LEU A 609 -10.93 31.09 -18.54
N ALA A 610 -12.18 30.92 -18.12
CA ALA A 610 -12.63 31.27 -16.79
C ALA A 610 -13.13 30.01 -16.06
N LEU A 611 -12.55 29.72 -14.92
CA LEU A 611 -12.95 28.61 -14.05
C LEU A 611 -13.71 29.14 -12.86
N GLY A 612 -15.03 28.98 -12.84
CA GLY A 612 -15.88 29.44 -11.75
C GLY A 612 -15.61 28.72 -10.44
N TYR A 613 -15.38 27.40 -10.48
CA TYR A 613 -14.93 26.62 -9.33
C TYR A 613 -13.46 26.84 -8.99
N GLY A 614 -12.62 27.06 -10.00
CA GLY A 614 -11.18 27.25 -9.82
C GLY A 614 -10.80 28.66 -9.40
N CYS A 615 -11.69 29.64 -9.50
CA CYS A 615 -11.40 31.06 -9.30
C CYS A 615 -10.22 31.56 -10.14
N VAL A 616 -10.11 31.07 -11.38
CA VAL A 616 -9.01 31.38 -12.29
C VAL A 616 -9.57 31.95 -13.59
N SER A 617 -8.98 33.04 -14.05
CA SER A 617 -9.15 33.56 -15.39
C SER A 617 -7.82 33.61 -16.11
N VAL A 618 -7.72 32.95 -17.25
CA VAL A 618 -6.48 32.90 -18.04
C VAL A 618 -6.74 33.53 -19.40
N PRO A 619 -6.21 34.74 -19.66
CA PRO A 619 -6.17 35.30 -21.00
C PRO A 619 -5.00 34.69 -21.78
N VAL A 620 -5.29 34.27 -22.99
CA VAL A 620 -4.33 33.54 -23.80
C VAL A 620 -3.52 34.49 -24.69
N SER A 621 -2.63 35.26 -24.13
CA SER A 621 -1.39 35.66 -24.78
C SER A 621 -0.32 35.79 -23.71
N TYR A 622 0.88 35.45 -24.04
CA TYR A 622 2.04 35.52 -23.12
C TYR A 622 2.21 36.92 -22.51
N THR A 623 1.77 37.96 -23.22
CA THR A 623 1.78 39.35 -22.79
C THR A 623 0.72 39.65 -21.73
N HIS A 624 -0.39 38.92 -21.72
CA HIS A 624 -1.51 39.14 -20.80
C HIS A 624 -1.43 38.30 -19.52
N LEU A 625 -0.72 37.17 -19.54
CA LEU A 625 -0.46 36.38 -18.33
C LEU A 625 0.30 37.19 -17.27
N ARG A 626 1.25 38.06 -17.68
CA ARG A 626 1.95 38.97 -16.78
C ARG A 626 1.06 40.07 -16.19
N ALA A 627 0.07 40.55 -16.91
CA ALA A 627 -0.85 41.59 -16.43
C ALA A 627 -1.84 41.06 -15.39
N HIS A 628 -2.25 39.79 -15.48
CA HIS A 628 -3.15 39.17 -14.51
C HIS A 628 -2.46 38.65 -13.25
N GLU A 629 -1.17 38.33 -13.31
CA GLU A 629 -0.38 38.07 -12.11
C GLU A 629 -0.26 39.31 -11.24
N THR A 630 -0.30 40.52 -11.82
CA THR A 630 -0.27 41.78 -11.09
C THR A 630 -1.64 42.24 -10.59
N GLU A 631 -2.76 41.80 -11.20
CA GLU A 631 -4.11 42.11 -10.69
C GLU A 631 -4.61 41.13 -9.63
N ALA A 632 -4.08 39.91 -9.58
CA ALA A 632 -4.41 38.94 -8.54
C ALA A 632 -3.63 39.21 -7.22
N ASP A 633 -2.61 40.04 -7.25
CA ASP A 633 -1.83 40.48 -6.08
C ASP A 633 -2.39 41.77 -5.44
N LEU A 634 -3.46 42.34 -5.96
CA LEU A 634 -4.22 43.45 -5.39
C LEU A 634 -5.57 42.98 -4.81
#